data_b55afef6ad4a4128b64cbde470613743
#
_entry.id   b55afef6ad4a4128b64cbde470613743
#
_cell.length_a   1.000
_cell.length_b   1.000
_cell.length_c   1.000
_cell.angle_alpha   90.00
_cell.angle_beta   90.00
_cell.angle_gamma   90.00
#
_symmetry.space_group_name_H-M   'P 1'
#
loop_
_entity.id
_entity.type
_entity.pdbx_description
1 polymer ?
#
loop_
_entity_poly.entity_id
_entity_poly.type
_entity_poly.pdbx_seq_one_letter_code
_entity_poly.pdbx_strand_id
1 'polypeptide(L)'
;MANGNNTANEPASFWTQANALLRKNLTFQKRNVKTNVRLIMFPFVLCLLLLLLQKLIDNQLDKAENRCGCICKRTEGDTCLEQVCGIQYSDLDQVATCPIPNPPEWPPLLQLPAPQYRAARSDFFPFSDFPNPSCRRNGSCPVTMLFTGTNQSFGEIVSGNMVPTTLNINNSDIMGSLAANVLGSDTETEYSNFLEPAFFSDLPIYYLQSQCTQNSTFSIPVQISTISTQQEVRCAQGLRLWRNSSSEVNNELYKGYRRSNPERQIDEIAAGYDFLNSNGNRFNVSIWYNSTYKNNTGFGPIGLARIPRSVNLVSNAYLQFLLGTGTKMLFEFVKEMPKPETPLKFDLASLLGGLFFTWVILQLFPVVLTSLVYEKQQKLRIMMKMHGLGDGPYWMISYGYFLALSVVYMLCFVIFGSVIGLKFFTMNDYSIQFVFYFIYINLQISLAFLLASMFSNVKTATVTAYLGVFGTGLLAGFLFRFFVQDTSFPKGWIIVMELFPGFALYRGLYEFSQSSFIGDALGTHGMRWGDLSDSTNGMKEILIIIFVEWLLVLFFAYYVDQVLSSGRGKSPLFILKGFQKKPHSSFRKPSIQRQGSKVFVQIEKSDVNQEREKVEQVLLEPNISHAIVCDNLRKVYPERDGNPEKFAVRGLSLALPQGECFGMLGPNGAGKTSFINMMIGLSKPTSGSAFVQGLDIRTDMDGIYTSMGVCPQHDLLWETLTGREHLIFYGRLKNLKGSALTQAVEESLKSVNLFHGGVADKQAGKYSGGMKRRLSVAISLIGDPRVVYMDEPSTGLDPASRNNLWNVVKRAKQDRAIILTTHSMEEAEVLCDRLGIFVDGSLQCIGNPKELKARYGGTYVFTMTTSMDHEKDVENLVQQLSPNANKIYHISGTQKFELPKDEIRMANVFRAVETAKRNFTVSAWGLADTTLEDVFIKVARGAQAFDTLS
;
A
#
# COMPACT_ATOMS: atom_id res chain seq x y z
N MET A 1 -26.35 -46.99 -24.78
CA MET A 1 -26.24 -47.29 -23.35
C MET A 1 -25.04 -46.57 -22.81
N ALA A 2 -25.23 -45.39 -22.26
CA ALA A 2 -24.27 -44.73 -21.39
C ALA A 2 -25.06 -43.78 -20.49
N ASN A 3 -25.23 -44.14 -19.23
CA ASN A 3 -25.73 -43.28 -18.16
C ASN A 3 -24.74 -42.11 -18.00
N GLY A 4 -24.94 -41.07 -18.78
CA GLY A 4 -24.34 -39.79 -18.50
C GLY A 4 -25.14 -39.11 -17.38
N ASN A 5 -24.77 -39.34 -16.12
CA ASN A 5 -25.27 -38.56 -15.01
C ASN A 5 -25.11 -37.08 -15.33
N ASN A 6 -26.22 -36.36 -15.47
CA ASN A 6 -26.29 -34.91 -15.57
C ASN A 6 -25.79 -34.24 -14.28
N THR A 7 -24.48 -34.19 -14.10
CA THR A 7 -23.82 -33.50 -12.97
C THR A 7 -23.72 -31.97 -13.18
N ALA A 8 -24.25 -31.45 -14.29
CA ALA A 8 -24.16 -30.05 -14.64
C ALA A 8 -25.00 -29.10 -13.75
N ASN A 9 -25.94 -29.60 -12.96
CA ASN A 9 -26.84 -28.78 -12.13
C ASN A 9 -26.48 -28.72 -10.65
N GLU A 10 -25.40 -29.37 -10.24
CA GLU A 10 -24.92 -29.30 -8.86
C GLU A 10 -23.86 -28.17 -8.75
N PRO A 11 -23.86 -27.38 -7.65
CA PRO A 11 -22.85 -26.37 -7.44
C PRO A 11 -21.46 -27.00 -7.43
N ALA A 12 -20.51 -26.37 -8.11
CA ALA A 12 -19.13 -26.83 -8.09
C ALA A 12 -18.60 -26.87 -6.66
N SER A 13 -17.94 -27.98 -6.27
CA SER A 13 -17.36 -28.10 -4.94
C SER A 13 -16.33 -27.01 -4.68
N PHE A 14 -16.09 -26.69 -3.39
CA PHE A 14 -15.08 -25.74 -2.97
C PHE A 14 -13.73 -25.97 -3.67
N TRP A 15 -13.25 -27.20 -3.69
CA TRP A 15 -11.98 -27.56 -4.32
C TRP A 15 -11.97 -27.42 -5.86
N THR A 16 -13.11 -27.62 -6.52
CA THR A 16 -13.23 -27.39 -7.96
C THR A 16 -13.12 -25.91 -8.29
N GLN A 17 -13.83 -25.05 -7.54
CA GLN A 17 -13.75 -23.61 -7.66
C GLN A 17 -12.35 -23.08 -7.36
N ALA A 18 -11.74 -23.59 -6.27
CA ALA A 18 -10.38 -23.25 -5.85
C ALA A 18 -9.34 -23.58 -6.94
N ASN A 19 -9.41 -24.79 -7.50
CA ASN A 19 -8.52 -25.23 -8.57
C ASN A 19 -8.72 -24.42 -9.86
N ALA A 20 -9.96 -24.09 -10.21
CA ALA A 20 -10.25 -23.22 -11.37
C ALA A 20 -9.59 -21.84 -11.19
N LEU A 21 -9.78 -21.22 -10.03
CA LEU A 21 -9.25 -19.89 -9.71
C LEU A 21 -7.71 -19.89 -9.65
N LEU A 22 -7.11 -20.88 -9.00
CA LEU A 22 -5.66 -21.02 -8.91
C LEU A 22 -5.02 -21.13 -10.30
N ARG A 23 -5.57 -22.00 -11.17
CA ARG A 23 -5.07 -22.15 -12.56
C ARG A 23 -5.20 -20.84 -13.35
N LYS A 24 -6.32 -20.13 -13.20
CA LYS A 24 -6.51 -18.79 -13.81
C LYS A 24 -5.42 -17.82 -13.33
N ASN A 25 -5.18 -17.75 -12.03
CA ASN A 25 -4.19 -16.84 -11.45
C ASN A 25 -2.76 -17.18 -11.92
N LEU A 26 -2.40 -18.46 -11.96
CA LEU A 26 -1.10 -18.91 -12.47
C LEU A 26 -0.93 -18.60 -13.96
N THR A 27 -1.96 -18.81 -14.77
CA THR A 27 -1.93 -18.46 -16.21
C THR A 27 -1.78 -16.95 -16.41
N PHE A 28 -2.53 -16.16 -15.64
CA PHE A 28 -2.44 -14.70 -15.63
C PHE A 28 -1.03 -14.24 -15.26
N GLN A 29 -0.43 -14.79 -14.19
CA GLN A 29 0.91 -14.45 -13.74
C GLN A 29 1.97 -14.82 -14.79
N LYS A 30 1.91 -16.05 -15.33
CA LYS A 30 2.84 -16.49 -16.37
C LYS A 30 2.87 -15.53 -17.56
N ARG A 31 1.74 -14.95 -17.93
CA ARG A 31 1.61 -14.03 -19.07
C ARG A 31 1.90 -12.58 -18.76
N ASN A 32 1.91 -12.20 -17.49
CA ASN A 32 2.22 -10.84 -17.07
C ASN A 32 3.74 -10.62 -16.92
N VAL A 33 4.47 -10.89 -18.02
CA VAL A 33 5.95 -10.91 -18.05
C VAL A 33 6.54 -9.57 -17.58
N LYS A 34 5.94 -8.44 -17.98
CA LYS A 34 6.45 -7.10 -17.59
C LYS A 34 6.47 -6.90 -16.07
N THR A 35 5.41 -7.33 -15.39
CA THR A 35 5.34 -7.23 -13.91
C THR A 35 6.32 -8.21 -13.25
N ASN A 36 6.42 -9.44 -13.77
CA ASN A 36 7.34 -10.45 -13.25
C ASN A 36 8.80 -10.00 -13.36
N VAL A 37 9.19 -9.50 -14.53
CA VAL A 37 10.56 -8.99 -14.75
C VAL A 37 10.84 -7.83 -13.81
N ARG A 38 9.91 -6.89 -13.64
CA ARG A 38 10.08 -5.76 -12.73
C ARG A 38 10.24 -6.19 -11.28
N LEU A 39 9.43 -7.16 -10.83
CA LEU A 39 9.51 -7.71 -9.48
C LEU A 39 10.86 -8.38 -9.20
N ILE A 40 11.37 -9.18 -10.14
CA ILE A 40 12.64 -9.88 -9.96
C ILE A 40 13.83 -8.92 -10.09
N MET A 41 13.80 -8.04 -11.10
CA MET A 41 14.93 -7.15 -11.38
C MET A 41 15.14 -6.07 -10.33
N PHE A 42 14.08 -5.57 -9.69
CA PHE A 42 14.21 -4.47 -8.73
C PHE A 42 15.11 -4.82 -7.53
N PRO A 43 14.87 -5.89 -6.75
CA PRO A 43 15.76 -6.26 -5.66
C PRO A 43 17.14 -6.65 -6.15
N PHE A 44 17.24 -7.32 -7.30
CA PHE A 44 18.52 -7.71 -7.91
C PHE A 44 19.41 -6.48 -8.23
N VAL A 45 18.85 -5.49 -8.92
CA VAL A 45 19.58 -4.26 -9.28
C VAL A 45 19.99 -3.49 -8.03
N LEU A 46 19.11 -3.44 -7.03
CA LEU A 46 19.40 -2.73 -5.79
C LEU A 46 20.51 -3.40 -4.97
N CYS A 47 20.47 -4.72 -4.82
CA CYS A 47 21.54 -5.47 -4.16
C CYS A 47 22.87 -5.35 -4.91
N LEU A 48 22.83 -5.37 -6.24
CA LEU A 48 24.03 -5.18 -7.07
C LEU A 48 24.60 -3.77 -6.90
N LEU A 49 23.73 -2.75 -6.82
CA LEU A 49 24.13 -1.38 -6.56
C LEU A 49 24.82 -1.24 -5.20
N LEU A 50 24.23 -1.84 -4.15
CA LEU A 50 24.84 -1.86 -2.81
C LEU A 50 26.20 -2.56 -2.84
N LEU A 51 26.32 -3.68 -3.54
CA LEU A 51 27.60 -4.39 -3.70
C LEU A 51 28.64 -3.54 -4.42
N LEU A 52 28.25 -2.84 -5.49
CA LEU A 52 29.14 -1.94 -6.21
C LEU A 52 29.63 -0.79 -5.33
N LEU A 53 28.69 -0.17 -4.58
CA LEU A 53 29.03 0.88 -3.63
C LEU A 53 29.94 0.36 -2.51
N GLN A 54 29.66 -0.84 -1.99
CA GLN A 54 30.53 -1.48 -0.99
C GLN A 54 31.93 -1.68 -1.55
N LYS A 55 32.08 -2.27 -2.75
CA LYS A 55 33.40 -2.44 -3.36
C LYS A 55 34.14 -1.14 -3.63
N LEU A 56 33.44 -0.07 -3.98
CA LEU A 56 34.06 1.25 -4.14
C LEU A 56 34.59 1.76 -2.83
N ILE A 57 33.84 1.61 -1.75
CA ILE A 57 34.27 2.00 -0.39
C ILE A 57 35.43 1.12 0.07
N ASP A 58 35.32 -0.19 -0.05
CA ASP A 58 36.38 -1.12 0.32
C ASP A 58 37.67 -0.78 -0.43
N ASN A 59 37.59 -0.46 -1.72
CA ASN A 59 38.75 -0.05 -2.52
C ASN A 59 39.37 1.27 -2.05
N GLN A 60 38.57 2.18 -1.46
CA GLN A 60 39.10 3.41 -0.85
C GLN A 60 39.70 3.14 0.54
N LEU A 61 39.02 2.28 1.34
CA LEU A 61 39.49 1.93 2.67
C LEU A 61 40.69 0.99 2.67
N ASP A 62 40.86 0.17 1.63
CA ASP A 62 42.02 -0.71 1.47
C ASP A 62 43.30 0.03 1.03
N LYS A 63 43.19 1.33 0.72
CA LYS A 63 44.37 2.12 0.46
C LYS A 63 45.29 2.13 1.67
N ALA A 64 46.56 2.15 1.42
CA ALA A 64 47.60 2.14 2.43
C ALA A 64 47.40 3.23 3.52
N GLU A 65 46.88 4.38 3.13
CA GLU A 65 46.61 5.54 3.99
C GLU A 65 45.55 5.29 5.06
N ASN A 66 44.58 4.39 4.76
CA ASN A 66 43.42 4.13 5.62
C ASN A 66 43.53 2.82 6.43
N ARG A 67 44.66 2.11 6.37
CA ARG A 67 44.83 0.85 7.10
C ARG A 67 45.06 1.11 8.59
N CYS A 68 44.27 0.43 9.41
CA CYS A 68 44.44 0.52 10.88
C CYS A 68 45.78 -0.12 11.31
N GLY A 69 46.48 0.51 12.26
CA GLY A 69 47.80 0.07 12.70
C GLY A 69 48.93 0.49 11.78
N CYS A 70 48.69 1.35 10.84
CA CYS A 70 49.69 1.93 9.95
C CYS A 70 49.73 3.44 10.13
N ILE A 71 50.92 4.03 10.07
CA ILE A 71 51.11 5.48 10.04
C ILE A 71 51.87 5.91 8.83
N CYS A 72 51.61 7.09 8.33
CA CYS A 72 52.35 7.69 7.26
C CYS A 72 53.58 8.44 7.81
N LYS A 73 54.79 8.04 7.45
CA LYS A 73 56.04 8.71 7.86
C LYS A 73 56.38 9.93 7.01
N ARG A 74 55.96 9.92 5.74
CA ARG A 74 56.31 10.95 4.79
C ARG A 74 55.18 11.23 3.86
N THR A 75 54.63 12.45 3.93
CA THR A 75 53.55 12.91 3.05
C THR A 75 54.13 13.89 2.01
N GLU A 76 53.67 13.78 0.77
CA GLU A 76 53.86 14.78 -0.29
C GLU A 76 52.47 15.18 -0.83
N GLY A 77 51.99 16.34 -0.36
CA GLY A 77 50.58 16.73 -0.58
C GLY A 77 49.62 15.80 0.17
N ASP A 78 48.62 15.30 -0.51
CA ASP A 78 47.60 14.36 0.00
C ASP A 78 47.98 12.88 -0.12
N THR A 79 49.17 12.55 -0.60
CA THR A 79 49.62 11.18 -0.79
C THR A 79 50.68 10.78 0.22
N CYS A 80 50.52 9.61 0.83
CA CYS A 80 51.48 9.02 1.74
C CYS A 80 52.58 8.31 0.93
N LEU A 81 53.81 8.77 1.02
CA LEU A 81 54.95 8.19 0.31
C LEU A 81 55.62 7.03 1.07
N GLU A 82 55.63 7.05 2.39
CA GLU A 82 56.23 6.02 3.20
C GLU A 82 55.30 5.65 4.35
N GLN A 83 54.67 4.49 4.24
CA GLN A 83 53.81 3.96 5.27
C GLN A 83 54.47 2.86 6.05
N VAL A 84 54.36 2.88 7.35
CA VAL A 84 54.90 1.86 8.25
C VAL A 84 53.74 1.21 8.98
N CYS A 85 53.51 -0.08 8.78
CA CYS A 85 52.47 -0.88 9.35
C CYS A 85 52.96 -1.81 10.47
N GLY A 86 52.07 -2.27 11.33
CA GLY A 86 52.40 -3.13 12.47
C GLY A 86 53.06 -2.33 13.59
N ILE A 87 52.97 -1.01 13.53
CA ILE A 87 53.52 -0.12 14.49
C ILE A 87 52.48 0.27 15.52
N GLN A 88 53.05 0.63 16.58
CA GLN A 88 52.62 0.93 17.90
C GLN A 88 51.55 2.01 18.00
N TYR A 89 51.11 2.66 16.92
CA TYR A 89 50.28 3.84 17.01
C TYR A 89 49.08 3.75 16.03
N SER A 90 47.90 3.89 16.56
CA SER A 90 46.77 4.38 15.79
C SER A 90 46.66 5.88 16.06
N ASP A 91 46.43 6.68 15.04
CA ASP A 91 46.03 8.07 15.18
C ASP A 91 44.74 8.17 15.99
N LEU A 92 44.50 9.31 16.65
CA LEU A 92 43.25 9.56 17.40
C LEU A 92 42.01 9.31 16.58
N ASP A 93 42.04 9.57 15.27
CA ASP A 93 40.98 9.32 14.34
C ASP A 93 40.73 7.82 14.11
N GLN A 94 41.73 6.97 14.32
CA GLN A 94 41.63 5.53 14.17
C GLN A 94 41.10 4.81 15.41
N VAL A 95 41.20 5.41 16.59
CA VAL A 95 40.83 4.78 17.86
C VAL A 95 39.34 4.37 17.89
N ALA A 96 38.48 5.17 17.30
CA ALA A 96 37.05 4.88 17.22
C ALA A 96 36.66 4.02 16.01
N THR A 97 37.47 4.02 14.96
CA THR A 97 37.12 3.38 13.66
C THR A 97 37.82 2.05 13.43
N CYS A 98 38.83 1.71 14.25
CA CYS A 98 39.60 0.48 14.14
C CYS A 98 39.44 -0.41 15.39
N PRO A 99 38.27 -1.02 15.57
CA PRO A 99 38.07 -1.94 16.69
C PRO A 99 38.95 -3.18 16.53
N ILE A 100 39.51 -3.67 17.65
CA ILE A 100 40.23 -4.95 17.65
C ILE A 100 39.15 -6.06 17.55
N PRO A 101 39.15 -6.92 16.52
CA PRO A 101 38.26 -8.08 16.46
C PRO A 101 38.52 -9.00 17.66
N ASN A 102 37.45 -9.39 18.37
CA ASN A 102 37.51 -10.25 19.58
C ASN A 102 38.52 -9.71 20.59
N PRO A 103 38.28 -8.52 21.19
CA PRO A 103 39.23 -7.95 22.16
C PRO A 103 39.44 -8.95 23.30
N PRO A 104 40.70 -9.24 23.68
CA PRO A 104 40.96 -10.12 24.81
C PRO A 104 40.32 -9.55 26.05
N GLU A 105 39.64 -10.37 26.85
CA GLU A 105 39.20 -9.99 28.19
C GLU A 105 40.42 -9.70 29.05
N TRP A 106 40.69 -8.44 29.28
CA TRP A 106 41.75 -8.05 30.18
C TRP A 106 41.21 -8.19 31.64
N PRO A 107 41.95 -8.85 32.49
CA PRO A 107 41.61 -8.74 33.92
C PRO A 107 41.59 -7.26 34.29
N PRO A 108 40.70 -6.82 35.21
CA PRO A 108 40.58 -5.42 35.59
C PRO A 108 41.89 -4.96 36.28
N LEU A 109 42.88 -4.61 35.49
CA LEU A 109 44.11 -3.97 35.94
C LEU A 109 43.84 -2.52 36.21
N LEU A 110 43.72 -2.15 37.49
CA LEU A 110 43.51 -0.78 37.95
C LEU A 110 42.39 -0.03 37.22
N GLN A 111 41.18 -0.36 37.55
CA GLN A 111 40.06 0.56 37.26
C GLN A 111 40.31 1.79 38.15
N LEU A 112 40.77 2.89 37.53
CA LEU A 112 40.58 4.19 38.15
C LEU A 112 39.07 4.33 38.38
N PRO A 113 38.63 4.65 39.62
CA PRO A 113 37.20 4.73 39.89
C PRO A 113 36.58 5.71 38.91
N ALA A 114 35.58 5.23 38.17
CA ALA A 114 34.81 6.06 37.25
C ALA A 114 34.27 7.27 38.02
N PRO A 115 34.42 8.49 37.56
CA PRO A 115 33.92 9.65 38.27
C PRO A 115 32.41 9.54 38.39
N GLN A 116 31.91 9.52 39.62
CA GLN A 116 30.49 9.44 39.88
C GLN A 116 29.74 10.72 39.45
N TYR A 117 30.45 11.85 39.47
CA TYR A 117 29.91 13.17 39.20
C TYR A 117 30.85 13.98 38.32
N ARG A 118 30.26 14.90 37.55
CA ARG A 118 30.97 15.73 36.60
C ARG A 118 30.68 17.18 36.88
N ALA A 119 31.70 18.04 36.88
CA ALA A 119 31.50 19.45 36.75
C ALA A 119 31.03 19.76 35.33
N ALA A 120 29.87 20.35 35.20
CA ALA A 120 29.31 20.72 33.92
C ALA A 120 29.34 22.23 33.74
N ARG A 121 29.76 22.62 32.55
CA ARG A 121 29.58 23.96 32.04
C ARG A 121 28.33 23.96 31.15
N SER A 122 27.44 24.95 31.25
CA SER A 122 26.35 25.09 30.34
C SER A 122 26.83 25.77 29.05
N ASP A 123 26.71 25.06 27.96
CA ASP A 123 27.43 25.36 26.71
C ASP A 123 26.69 26.25 25.72
N PHE A 124 25.64 26.95 26.15
CA PHE A 124 24.71 27.52 25.15
C PHE A 124 25.09 28.89 24.60
N PHE A 125 26.00 29.67 25.19
CA PHE A 125 26.47 30.93 24.60
C PHE A 125 27.82 31.37 25.23
N PRO A 126 28.76 31.96 24.45
CA PRO A 126 30.10 32.26 24.96
C PRO A 126 30.10 33.27 26.09
N PHE A 127 29.01 33.90 26.43
CA PHE A 127 28.91 34.89 27.52
C PHE A 127 27.87 34.53 28.60
N SER A 128 27.10 33.43 28.44
CA SER A 128 26.13 33.00 29.44
C SER A 128 26.73 32.07 30.51
N ASP A 129 27.93 31.60 30.31
CA ASP A 129 28.56 30.53 31.10
C ASP A 129 29.35 30.99 32.31
N PHE A 130 29.53 32.27 32.48
CA PHE A 130 30.18 32.76 33.67
C PHE A 130 29.18 32.78 34.83
N PRO A 131 29.42 31.96 35.86
CA PRO A 131 28.50 31.83 36.99
C PRO A 131 28.33 33.11 37.79
N ASN A 132 29.28 33.99 37.75
CA ASN A 132 29.24 35.24 38.49
C ASN A 132 29.24 36.46 37.55
N PRO A 133 28.36 37.47 37.72
CA PRO A 133 28.38 38.69 36.91
C PRO A 133 29.72 39.43 36.89
N SER A 134 30.53 39.28 37.93
CA SER A 134 31.91 39.85 37.96
C SER A 134 32.84 39.18 36.96
N CYS A 135 32.67 37.87 36.71
CA CYS A 135 33.42 37.13 35.70
C CYS A 135 33.16 37.66 34.29
N ARG A 136 31.93 38.07 34.01
CA ARG A 136 31.54 38.65 32.70
C ARG A 136 32.24 40.00 32.44
N ARG A 137 32.52 40.76 33.48
CA ARG A 137 33.21 42.05 33.36
C ARG A 137 34.71 41.89 33.23
N ASN A 138 35.30 40.95 33.95
CA ASN A 138 36.76 40.81 34.08
C ASN A 138 37.32 39.74 33.13
N GLY A 139 36.46 38.96 32.45
CA GLY A 139 36.90 37.91 31.52
C GLY A 139 37.55 36.68 32.16
N SER A 140 37.61 36.62 33.49
CA SER A 140 38.20 35.51 34.24
C SER A 140 37.31 35.12 35.42
N CYS A 141 37.04 33.84 35.57
CA CYS A 141 36.34 33.25 36.70
C CYS A 141 37.26 32.37 37.50
N PRO A 142 37.11 32.32 38.83
CA PRO A 142 37.81 31.36 39.64
C PRO A 142 37.33 29.94 39.27
N VAL A 143 38.28 29.05 39.07
CA VAL A 143 38.04 27.63 38.85
C VAL A 143 38.34 26.89 40.13
N THR A 144 37.34 26.18 40.62
CA THR A 144 37.45 25.51 41.92
C THR A 144 38.03 24.12 41.79
N MET A 145 38.97 23.77 42.58
CA MET A 145 39.50 22.42 42.80
C MET A 145 39.20 21.99 44.21
N LEU A 146 38.55 20.86 44.36
CA LEU A 146 38.20 20.31 45.66
C LEU A 146 39.25 19.33 46.16
N PHE A 147 39.62 19.43 47.40
CA PHE A 147 40.64 18.57 48.05
C PHE A 147 40.09 17.99 49.36
N THR A 148 40.46 16.74 49.62
CA THR A 148 40.15 16.06 50.86
C THR A 148 41.24 15.04 51.17
N GLY A 149 41.28 14.51 52.37
CA GLY A 149 42.23 13.48 52.82
C GLY A 149 42.34 13.46 54.34
N THR A 150 43.00 12.43 54.86
CA THR A 150 43.19 12.26 56.30
C THR A 150 44.18 13.22 56.92
N ASN A 151 45.11 13.73 56.07
CA ASN A 151 46.16 14.69 56.56
C ASN A 151 46.01 16.02 55.78
N GLN A 152 45.36 16.98 56.44
CA GLN A 152 45.08 18.28 55.81
C GLN A 152 46.34 19.08 55.53
N SER A 153 47.31 19.10 56.43
CA SER A 153 48.56 19.87 56.27
C SER A 153 49.42 19.34 55.12
N PHE A 154 49.45 18.03 54.92
CA PHE A 154 50.07 17.39 53.75
C PHE A 154 49.31 17.75 52.48
N GLY A 155 47.99 17.61 52.50
CA GLY A 155 47.16 17.92 51.40
C GLY A 155 47.21 19.37 50.92
N GLU A 156 47.28 20.31 51.84
CA GLU A 156 47.44 21.74 51.55
C GLU A 156 48.76 22.04 50.83
N ILE A 157 49.86 21.40 51.22
CA ILE A 157 51.19 21.60 50.62
C ILE A 157 51.13 21.00 49.17
N VAL A 158 50.71 19.78 49.06
CA VAL A 158 50.64 19.12 47.74
C VAL A 158 49.65 19.86 46.76
N SER A 159 48.49 20.28 47.26
CA SER A 159 47.57 21.07 46.46
C SER A 159 48.14 22.45 46.08
N GLY A 160 49.00 23.02 46.92
CA GLY A 160 49.74 24.22 46.65
C GLY A 160 50.71 24.11 45.46
N ASN A 161 51.34 22.96 45.34
CA ASN A 161 52.19 22.65 44.18
C ASN A 161 51.46 22.39 42.91
N MET A 162 50.16 21.99 42.95
CA MET A 162 49.32 21.75 41.77
C MET A 162 48.91 23.03 41.06
N VAL A 163 48.77 24.14 41.75
CA VAL A 163 48.35 25.43 41.24
C VAL A 163 49.48 26.46 41.42
N PRO A 164 50.35 26.66 40.43
CA PRO A 164 51.48 27.53 40.52
C PRO A 164 51.07 29.01 40.71
N THR A 165 51.83 29.72 41.47
CA THR A 165 51.59 31.16 41.71
C THR A 165 51.96 32.04 40.51
N THR A 166 52.99 31.64 39.77
CA THR A 166 53.45 32.34 38.57
C THR A 166 53.87 31.29 37.51
N LEU A 167 53.39 31.39 36.30
CA LEU A 167 54.01 30.73 35.14
C LEU A 167 55.17 31.66 34.72
N ASN A 168 56.42 31.25 34.86
CA ASN A 168 57.55 31.88 34.24
C ASN A 168 57.52 31.51 32.74
N ILE A 169 56.85 32.35 31.96
CA ILE A 169 56.63 32.13 30.56
C ILE A 169 57.70 32.85 29.77
N ASN A 170 58.90 32.24 29.61
CA ASN A 170 59.83 32.68 28.55
C ASN A 170 59.21 32.24 27.17
N ASN A 171 59.30 33.16 26.20
CA ASN A 171 58.64 32.96 24.93
C ASN A 171 59.07 31.71 24.15
N SER A 172 60.23 31.11 24.46
CA SER A 172 60.69 29.83 23.86
C SER A 172 60.15 28.59 24.57
N ASP A 173 59.78 28.68 25.85
CA ASP A 173 59.27 27.57 26.68
C ASP A 173 57.77 27.51 26.73
N ILE A 174 57.05 28.50 26.18
CA ILE A 174 55.59 28.59 26.26
C ILE A 174 54.94 27.43 25.53
N MET A 175 55.42 27.13 24.34
CA MET A 175 54.87 26.05 23.52
C MET A 175 55.18 24.70 24.16
N GLY A 176 56.39 24.43 24.62
CA GLY A 176 56.76 23.16 25.24
C GLY A 176 56.12 22.98 26.63
N SER A 177 56.19 23.97 27.53
CA SER A 177 55.59 23.80 28.87
C SER A 177 54.04 23.86 28.87
N LEU A 178 53.44 24.59 27.95
CA LEU A 178 51.98 24.62 27.82
C LEU A 178 51.50 23.42 27.09
N ALA A 179 52.15 22.99 26.03
CA ALA A 179 51.85 21.74 25.36
C ALA A 179 52.05 20.55 26.31
N ALA A 180 53.12 20.48 27.07
CA ALA A 180 53.36 19.42 28.04
C ALA A 180 52.38 19.49 29.25
N ASN A 181 52.07 20.68 29.77
CA ASN A 181 51.20 20.83 30.93
C ASN A 181 49.69 20.86 30.59
N VAL A 182 49.31 21.35 29.41
CA VAL A 182 47.92 21.48 28.98
C VAL A 182 47.56 20.44 27.93
N LEU A 183 48.44 20.14 27.00
CA LEU A 183 48.22 19.21 25.90
C LEU A 183 48.81 17.81 26.14
N GLY A 184 49.79 17.69 27.00
CA GLY A 184 50.41 16.41 27.32
C GLY A 184 51.36 15.88 26.22
N SER A 185 51.86 16.74 25.31
CA SER A 185 52.75 16.33 24.23
C SER A 185 53.89 17.32 24.07
N ASP A 186 55.06 16.81 23.65
CA ASP A 186 56.21 17.63 23.29
C ASP A 186 56.07 18.06 21.81
N THR A 187 56.34 19.34 21.55
CA THR A 187 56.14 19.95 20.23
C THR A 187 57.18 19.57 19.20
N GLU A 188 58.25 18.85 19.60
CA GLU A 188 59.34 18.49 18.68
C GLU A 188 59.19 17.10 18.01
N THR A 189 58.19 16.32 18.40
CA THR A 189 57.99 15.01 17.77
C THR A 189 56.79 15.03 16.84
N GLU A 190 56.95 14.55 15.63
CA GLU A 190 55.95 14.40 14.54
C GLU A 190 54.69 13.58 14.92
N TYR A 191 54.49 13.23 16.20
CA TYR A 191 53.47 12.28 16.66
C TYR A 191 52.54 12.84 17.76
N SER A 192 52.38 14.15 17.82
CA SER A 192 51.61 14.82 18.87
C SER A 192 50.12 14.90 18.62
N ASN A 193 49.46 13.74 18.43
CA ASN A 193 48.04 13.75 18.06
C ASN A 193 47.03 13.55 19.20
N PHE A 194 47.50 13.60 20.47
CA PHE A 194 46.59 13.55 21.63
C PHE A 194 46.19 14.96 22.09
N LEU A 195 45.53 15.69 21.21
CA LEU A 195 45.00 17.00 21.56
C LEU A 195 43.74 16.88 22.44
N GLU A 196 43.69 17.73 23.47
CA GLU A 196 42.43 17.87 24.24
C GLU A 196 41.28 18.23 23.27
N PRO A 197 40.18 17.51 23.27
CA PRO A 197 39.06 17.82 22.39
C PRO A 197 38.51 19.23 22.49
N ALA A 198 38.75 19.91 23.61
CA ALA A 198 38.46 21.34 23.77
C ALA A 198 39.14 22.24 22.73
N PHE A 199 40.25 21.80 22.14
CA PHE A 199 40.94 22.54 21.07
C PHE A 199 40.18 22.55 19.74
N PHE A 200 39.25 21.63 19.55
CA PHE A 200 38.36 21.57 18.36
C PHE A 200 37.09 22.39 18.55
N SER A 201 36.91 23.03 19.69
CA SER A 201 35.81 23.90 19.98
C SER A 201 36.15 25.36 19.77
N ASP A 202 35.17 26.18 19.36
CA ASP A 202 35.35 27.64 19.27
C ASP A 202 35.41 28.34 20.62
N LEU A 203 35.50 27.60 21.71
CA LEU A 203 35.53 28.13 23.08
C LEU A 203 36.97 28.36 23.53
N PRO A 204 37.21 29.42 24.30
CA PRO A 204 38.54 29.69 24.84
C PRO A 204 38.94 28.59 25.85
N ILE A 205 40.22 28.23 25.85
CA ILE A 205 40.81 27.29 26.80
C ILE A 205 41.31 28.07 27.99
N TYR A 206 41.17 27.51 29.19
CA TYR A 206 41.61 28.12 30.42
C TYR A 206 42.78 27.36 31.03
N TYR A 207 43.81 28.10 31.44
CA TYR A 207 44.88 27.58 32.28
C TYR A 207 44.75 28.13 33.70
N LEU A 208 45.13 27.33 34.68
CA LEU A 208 44.93 27.67 36.10
C LEU A 208 46.18 28.31 36.70
N GLN A 209 45.97 29.47 37.33
CA GLN A 209 46.95 30.10 38.20
C GLN A 209 46.31 30.55 39.55
N SER A 210 47.07 30.69 40.59
CA SER A 210 46.58 31.21 41.87
C SER A 210 46.18 32.68 41.78
N GLN A 211 46.77 33.42 40.88
CA GLN A 211 46.46 34.84 40.59
C GLN A 211 46.60 35.07 39.08
N CYS A 212 45.60 35.66 38.46
CA CYS A 212 45.68 36.10 37.11
C CYS A 212 45.93 37.59 36.97
N THR A 213 46.86 37.99 36.12
CA THR A 213 47.05 39.37 35.72
C THR A 213 45.98 39.83 34.77
N GLN A 214 45.59 41.10 34.78
CA GLN A 214 44.59 41.61 33.83
C GLN A 214 45.07 41.44 32.40
N ASN A 215 44.20 40.85 31.55
CA ASN A 215 44.46 40.56 30.14
C ASN A 215 45.55 39.50 29.85
N SER A 216 45.74 38.52 30.68
CA SER A 216 46.62 37.37 30.38
C SER A 216 45.94 36.41 29.40
N THR A 217 45.82 36.84 28.18
CA THR A 217 45.35 35.99 27.06
C THR A 217 46.45 35.85 26.03
N PHE A 218 46.61 34.66 25.51
CA PHE A 218 47.52 34.40 24.40
C PHE A 218 46.86 33.39 23.43
N SER A 219 47.26 33.39 22.17
CA SER A 219 46.71 32.51 21.16
C SER A 219 47.73 31.45 20.78
N ILE A 220 47.31 30.23 20.72
CA ILE A 220 48.13 29.08 20.26
C ILE A 220 47.69 28.73 18.85
N PRO A 221 48.60 28.66 17.89
CA PRO A 221 48.28 28.08 16.56
C PRO A 221 48.12 26.58 16.71
N VAL A 222 46.91 26.08 16.40
CA VAL A 222 46.60 24.66 16.38
C VAL A 222 46.43 24.25 14.93
N GLN A 223 47.24 23.33 14.45
CA GLN A 223 47.14 22.78 13.11
C GLN A 223 46.32 21.51 13.16
N ILE A 224 45.16 21.52 12.51
CA ILE A 224 44.26 20.38 12.40
C ILE A 224 44.27 19.99 10.92
N SER A 225 44.96 18.92 10.58
CA SER A 225 45.16 18.52 9.19
C SER A 225 45.69 19.70 8.34
N THR A 226 44.93 20.22 7.42
CA THR A 226 45.28 21.31 6.50
C THR A 226 44.85 22.70 7.02
N ILE A 227 44.11 22.80 8.10
CA ILE A 227 43.56 24.05 8.63
C ILE A 227 44.33 24.49 9.87
N SER A 228 44.97 25.64 9.81
CA SER A 228 45.56 26.25 10.99
C SER A 228 44.53 27.19 11.66
N THR A 229 44.10 26.85 12.85
CA THR A 229 43.23 27.71 13.67
C THR A 229 44.02 28.29 14.83
N GLN A 230 43.70 29.53 15.24
CA GLN A 230 44.25 30.12 16.43
C GLN A 230 43.27 29.92 17.60
N GLN A 231 43.68 29.14 18.59
CA GLN A 231 42.88 28.93 19.78
C GLN A 231 43.27 29.93 20.87
N GLU A 232 42.32 30.65 21.43
CA GLU A 232 42.53 31.60 22.49
C GLU A 232 42.69 30.89 23.85
N VAL A 233 43.75 31.16 24.59
CA VAL A 233 43.99 30.64 25.92
C VAL A 233 43.95 31.78 26.94
N ARG A 234 43.09 31.63 27.93
CA ARG A 234 42.86 32.64 28.99
C ARG A 234 43.30 32.14 30.36
N CYS A 235 43.80 33.02 31.19
CA CYS A 235 44.07 32.70 32.58
C CYS A 235 42.76 32.58 33.38
N ALA A 236 42.65 31.52 34.17
CA ALA A 236 41.59 31.37 35.16
C ALA A 236 42.23 31.27 36.56
N GLN A 237 41.66 32.02 37.51
CA GLN A 237 42.15 31.95 38.90
C GLN A 237 41.70 30.62 39.50
N GLY A 238 42.66 29.83 40.00
CA GLY A 238 42.43 28.56 40.71
C GLY A 238 42.11 28.77 42.17
N LEU A 239 40.89 28.35 42.59
CA LEU A 239 40.51 28.34 44.00
C LEU A 239 40.65 26.93 44.55
N ARG A 240 41.44 26.78 45.61
CA ARG A 240 41.64 25.50 46.32
C ARG A 240 40.77 25.46 47.58
N LEU A 241 39.83 24.47 47.57
CA LEU A 241 38.90 24.28 48.68
C LEU A 241 39.12 22.91 49.32
N TRP A 242 39.38 22.90 50.62
CA TRP A 242 39.46 21.68 51.40
C TRP A 242 38.08 21.25 51.87
N ARG A 243 37.82 19.92 51.85
CA ARG A 243 36.61 19.30 52.36
C ARG A 243 36.94 18.17 53.31
N ASN A 244 36.04 17.89 54.27
CA ASN A 244 36.31 16.95 55.36
C ASN A 244 36.20 15.48 54.92
N SER A 245 35.54 15.19 53.79
CA SER A 245 35.38 13.80 53.34
C SER A 245 35.15 13.71 51.80
N SER A 246 35.47 12.54 51.22
CA SER A 246 35.15 12.21 49.83
C SER A 246 33.67 12.33 49.54
N SER A 247 32.80 12.01 50.49
CA SER A 247 31.32 12.12 50.34
C SER A 247 30.92 13.58 50.20
N GLU A 248 31.57 14.51 50.90
CA GLU A 248 31.31 15.93 50.76
C GLU A 248 31.77 16.45 49.38
N VAL A 249 32.95 16.01 48.92
CA VAL A 249 33.45 16.30 47.56
C VAL A 249 32.45 15.79 46.52
N ASN A 250 31.99 14.53 46.61
CA ASN A 250 31.00 13.98 45.71
C ASN A 250 29.70 14.78 45.71
N ASN A 251 29.20 15.16 46.87
CA ASN A 251 27.97 15.96 46.97
C ASN A 251 28.12 17.34 46.32
N GLU A 252 29.26 17.94 46.47
CA GLU A 252 29.52 19.26 45.91
C GLU A 252 29.69 19.21 44.39
N LEU A 253 30.40 18.21 43.87
CA LEU A 253 30.49 17.91 42.45
C LEU A 253 29.09 17.62 41.84
N TYR A 254 28.28 16.83 42.56
CA TYR A 254 26.93 16.53 42.14
C TYR A 254 25.99 17.74 42.10
N LYS A 255 26.07 18.59 43.13
CA LYS A 255 25.30 19.83 43.19
C LYS A 255 25.70 20.78 42.06
N GLY A 256 27.00 20.83 41.76
CA GLY A 256 27.51 21.63 40.64
C GLY A 256 26.98 21.16 39.28
N TYR A 257 26.68 19.86 39.10
CA TYR A 257 26.26 19.27 37.84
C TYR A 257 24.76 19.39 37.59
N ARG A 258 23.91 19.25 38.59
CA ARG A 258 22.47 19.04 38.35
C ARG A 258 21.57 20.09 38.94
N ARG A 259 21.03 20.76 39.24
CA ARG A 259 19.82 21.42 39.80
C ARG A 259 20.11 22.43 40.89
N SER A 260 21.25 22.49 41.34
CA SER A 260 21.38 23.06 42.66
C SER A 260 22.31 24.24 42.73
N ASN A 261 22.25 25.02 41.64
CA ASN A 261 22.68 26.37 41.77
C ASN A 261 21.53 27.35 41.49
N PRO A 262 20.50 27.40 42.33
CA PRO A 262 19.39 28.33 42.13
C PRO A 262 19.87 29.79 42.15
N GLU A 263 21.00 30.03 42.80
CA GLU A 263 21.61 31.36 42.91
C GLU A 263 22.60 31.66 41.77
N ARG A 264 22.86 30.70 40.87
CA ARG A 264 23.85 30.87 39.76
C ARG A 264 25.24 31.31 40.20
N GLN A 265 25.66 30.84 41.35
CA GLN A 265 26.94 31.15 41.96
C GLN A 265 27.91 29.98 41.87
N ILE A 266 27.95 29.23 40.80
CA ILE A 266 28.89 28.16 40.69
C ILE A 266 30.24 28.71 40.32
N ASP A 267 31.19 28.49 41.21
CA ASP A 267 32.56 28.31 40.86
C ASP A 267 32.69 27.05 40.04
N GLU A 268 33.24 27.13 38.87
CA GLU A 268 33.39 25.97 37.99
C GLU A 268 34.36 25.00 38.66
N ILE A 269 33.85 23.83 39.06
CA ILE A 269 34.66 22.80 39.66
C ILE A 269 35.36 22.00 38.57
N ALA A 270 36.66 22.16 38.42
CA ALA A 270 37.44 21.51 37.39
C ALA A 270 37.82 20.07 37.74
N ALA A 271 38.12 19.78 38.96
CA ALA A 271 38.54 18.46 39.44
C ALA A 271 38.39 18.34 40.96
N GLY A 272 38.41 17.12 41.45
CA GLY A 272 38.49 16.78 42.88
C GLY A 272 39.62 15.79 43.14
N TYR A 273 40.27 15.93 44.27
CA TYR A 273 41.36 15.05 44.69
C TYR A 273 41.18 14.66 46.17
N ASP A 274 41.21 13.33 46.37
CA ASP A 274 41.23 12.79 47.74
C ASP A 274 42.59 12.15 48.01
N PHE A 275 43.35 12.72 48.92
CA PHE A 275 44.64 12.18 49.27
C PHE A 275 44.61 11.00 50.23
N LEU A 276 43.40 10.48 50.50
CA LEU A 276 43.21 9.29 51.33
C LEU A 276 44.12 9.30 52.56
N ASN A 277 44.93 8.27 52.76
CA ASN A 277 45.92 8.10 53.82
C ASN A 277 47.35 8.43 53.36
N SER A 278 47.52 9.39 52.46
CA SER A 278 48.82 9.79 51.91
C SER A 278 49.69 10.51 52.92
N ASN A 279 50.99 10.26 52.85
CA ASN A 279 52.04 10.90 53.64
C ASN A 279 53.36 10.96 52.85
N GLY A 280 54.47 11.42 53.43
CA GLY A 280 55.77 11.50 52.74
C GLY A 280 56.34 10.19 52.22
N ASN A 281 55.92 9.06 52.70
CA ASN A 281 56.40 7.72 52.27
C ASN A 281 55.42 6.91 51.49
N ARG A 282 54.13 7.28 51.51
CA ARG A 282 53.08 6.56 50.83
C ARG A 282 52.15 7.57 50.22
N PHE A 283 51.95 7.45 48.92
CA PHE A 283 51.04 8.31 48.17
C PHE A 283 49.88 7.51 47.55
N ASN A 284 48.68 7.73 48.08
CA ASN A 284 47.41 7.18 47.54
C ASN A 284 46.49 8.37 47.27
N VAL A 285 45.97 8.45 46.09
CA VAL A 285 45.05 9.50 45.65
C VAL A 285 43.91 8.99 44.83
N SER A 286 42.70 9.45 45.08
CA SER A 286 41.56 9.32 44.20
C SER A 286 41.30 10.62 43.45
N ILE A 287 41.04 10.53 42.18
CA ILE A 287 40.93 11.70 41.31
C ILE A 287 39.59 11.72 40.63
N TRP A 288 38.83 12.80 40.71
CA TRP A 288 37.66 13.08 39.95
C TRP A 288 38.03 14.02 38.79
N TYR A 289 37.65 13.66 37.57
CA TYR A 289 37.91 14.47 36.39
C TYR A 289 36.64 14.66 35.59
N ASN A 290 36.52 15.74 34.82
CA ASN A 290 35.41 15.99 33.91
C ASN A 290 35.62 15.23 32.61
N SER A 291 34.72 14.27 32.31
CA SER A 291 34.72 13.49 31.08
C SER A 291 33.70 14.02 30.04
N THR A 292 33.07 15.17 30.30
CA THR A 292 32.09 15.74 29.34
C THR A 292 32.80 16.58 28.29
N TYR A 293 32.27 16.48 27.06
CA TYR A 293 32.66 17.28 25.93
C TYR A 293 31.42 17.82 25.23
N LYS A 294 31.46 19.03 24.69
CA LYS A 294 30.32 19.75 24.14
C LYS A 294 29.68 19.06 22.95
N ASN A 295 30.47 18.54 22.07
CA ASN A 295 30.02 17.81 20.90
C ASN A 295 30.18 16.32 21.15
N ASN A 296 29.31 15.73 21.96
CA ASN A 296 29.31 14.32 22.29
C ASN A 296 28.89 13.48 21.05
N THR A 297 29.71 13.55 20.00
CA THR A 297 29.56 12.78 18.76
C THR A 297 30.05 11.34 18.92
N GLY A 298 30.36 10.91 20.14
CA GLY A 298 30.81 9.54 20.43
C GLY A 298 32.28 9.25 20.04
N PHE A 299 32.99 10.18 19.44
CA PHE A 299 34.28 9.96 18.83
C PHE A 299 35.43 10.69 19.53
N GLY A 300 35.60 10.53 20.80
CA GLY A 300 36.78 11.10 21.43
C GLY A 300 37.12 10.48 22.76
N PRO A 301 38.29 9.89 22.91
CA PRO A 301 38.73 9.33 24.17
C PRO A 301 39.17 10.46 25.11
N ILE A 302 38.22 11.29 25.58
CA ILE A 302 38.47 12.38 26.53
C ILE A 302 39.22 11.85 27.78
N GLY A 303 38.90 10.61 28.16
CA GLY A 303 39.56 9.88 29.21
C GLY A 303 41.07 9.69 28.96
N LEU A 304 41.46 9.43 27.70
CA LEU A 304 42.88 9.24 27.35
C LEU A 304 43.71 10.50 27.52
N ALA A 305 43.11 11.69 27.31
CA ALA A 305 43.85 12.95 27.51
C ALA A 305 43.78 13.46 28.95
N ARG A 306 42.60 13.41 29.55
CA ARG A 306 42.34 14.04 30.86
C ARG A 306 42.83 13.23 32.07
N ILE A 307 42.73 11.89 32.01
CA ILE A 307 43.18 11.01 33.09
C ILE A 307 44.70 11.09 33.27
N PRO A 308 45.52 10.83 32.25
CA PRO A 308 46.99 10.95 32.38
C PRO A 308 47.42 12.34 32.85
N ARG A 309 46.82 13.40 32.35
CA ARG A 309 47.08 14.77 32.75
C ARG A 309 46.77 15.00 34.22
N SER A 310 45.64 14.53 34.72
CA SER A 310 45.25 14.67 36.12
C SER A 310 46.17 13.86 37.03
N VAL A 311 46.56 12.66 36.62
CA VAL A 311 47.54 11.83 37.34
C VAL A 311 48.93 12.50 37.35
N ASN A 312 49.34 12.99 36.16
CA ASN A 312 50.64 13.66 36.05
C ASN A 312 50.71 14.93 36.95
N LEU A 313 49.66 15.73 36.97
CA LEU A 313 49.56 16.94 37.76
C LEU A 313 49.74 16.64 39.25
N VAL A 314 49.01 15.65 39.76
CA VAL A 314 49.10 15.30 41.20
C VAL A 314 50.43 14.58 41.58
N SER A 315 50.98 13.79 40.66
CA SER A 315 52.24 13.11 40.82
C SER A 315 53.43 14.12 40.88
N ASN A 316 53.40 15.09 39.98
CA ASN A 316 54.35 16.16 39.96
C ASN A 316 54.27 16.99 41.24
N ALA A 317 53.09 17.31 41.71
CA ALA A 317 52.89 18.05 42.97
C ALA A 317 53.44 17.30 44.18
N TYR A 318 53.26 15.96 44.18
CA TYR A 318 53.89 15.14 45.26
C TYR A 318 55.38 15.02 45.14
N LEU A 319 55.90 14.89 43.90
CA LEU A 319 57.36 14.87 43.66
C LEU A 319 58.03 16.19 44.13
N GLN A 320 57.43 17.32 43.86
CA GLN A 320 57.83 18.62 44.30
C GLN A 320 57.82 18.75 45.87
N PHE A 321 56.82 18.08 46.47
CA PHE A 321 56.81 18.01 47.94
C PHE A 321 57.99 17.24 48.49
N LEU A 322 58.42 16.12 47.83
CA LEU A 322 59.53 15.29 48.30
C LEU A 322 60.87 15.84 47.97
N LEU A 323 61.10 16.37 46.79
CA LEU A 323 62.42 16.71 46.25
C LEU A 323 62.66 18.23 46.01
N GLY A 324 61.65 19.04 46.27
CA GLY A 324 61.66 20.47 46.02
C GLY A 324 61.14 20.90 44.68
N THR A 325 60.97 22.19 44.49
CA THR A 325 60.23 22.80 43.33
C THR A 325 60.97 22.70 41.99
N GLY A 326 62.18 22.18 41.96
CA GLY A 326 62.95 22.03 40.70
C GLY A 326 62.75 20.73 39.98
N THR A 327 62.03 19.72 40.58
CA THR A 327 61.87 18.42 40.01
C THR A 327 60.49 18.34 39.33
N LYS A 328 60.45 17.91 38.04
CA LYS A 328 59.24 17.70 37.27
C LYS A 328 59.28 16.33 36.65
N MET A 329 58.15 15.64 36.66
CA MET A 329 57.88 14.43 35.86
C MET A 329 56.87 14.78 34.82
N LEU A 330 57.23 14.58 33.61
CA LEU A 330 56.32 14.81 32.44
C LEU A 330 55.98 13.51 31.81
N PHE A 331 54.70 13.26 31.61
CA PHE A 331 54.26 12.21 30.68
C PHE A 331 54.26 12.83 29.30
N GLU A 332 55.15 12.35 28.41
CA GLU A 332 55.19 12.86 27.05
C GLU A 332 53.93 12.49 26.32
N PHE A 333 53.52 11.22 26.35
CA PHE A 333 52.28 10.78 25.76
C PHE A 333 51.89 9.38 26.25
N VAL A 334 50.65 9.02 25.99
CA VAL A 334 50.10 7.66 26.21
C VAL A 334 50.02 6.97 24.86
N LYS A 335 50.75 5.85 24.74
CA LYS A 335 50.74 5.01 23.52
C LYS A 335 49.81 3.83 23.73
N GLU A 336 48.97 3.52 22.71
CA GLU A 336 48.29 2.26 22.68
C GLU A 336 49.25 1.10 22.46
N MET A 337 48.85 -0.10 22.91
CA MET A 337 49.58 -1.31 22.55
C MET A 337 49.59 -1.52 21.03
N PRO A 338 50.69 -2.11 20.49
CA PRO A 338 50.73 -2.36 19.05
C PRO A 338 49.54 -3.18 18.55
N LYS A 339 48.90 -2.71 17.51
CA LYS A 339 47.80 -3.40 16.84
C LYS A 339 48.31 -4.08 15.58
N PRO A 340 47.86 -5.30 15.27
CA PRO A 340 48.12 -5.92 13.98
C PRO A 340 47.51 -5.04 12.87
N GLU A 341 48.14 -5.09 11.68
CA GLU A 341 47.58 -4.45 10.49
C GLU A 341 46.19 -5.04 10.20
N THR A 342 45.19 -4.23 10.28
CA THR A 342 43.80 -4.64 9.99
C THR A 342 43.18 -3.68 8.98
N PRO A 343 42.56 -4.19 7.91
CA PRO A 343 41.81 -3.34 6.99
C PRO A 343 40.62 -2.71 7.74
N LEU A 344 40.37 -1.44 7.49
CA LEU A 344 39.20 -0.77 7.99
C LEU A 344 37.96 -1.36 7.32
N LYS A 345 37.07 -1.96 8.09
CA LYS A 345 35.84 -2.56 7.56
C LYS A 345 34.68 -1.61 7.79
N PHE A 346 34.03 -1.21 6.72
CA PHE A 346 32.82 -0.40 6.76
C PHE A 346 31.72 -1.09 5.98
N ASP A 347 30.74 -1.67 6.64
CA ASP A 347 29.63 -2.34 6.00
C ASP A 347 28.49 -1.36 5.66
N LEU A 348 28.56 -0.82 4.45
CA LEU A 348 27.57 0.09 3.92
C LEU A 348 26.20 -0.61 3.75
N ALA A 349 26.20 -1.91 3.39
CA ALA A 349 25.00 -2.67 3.17
C ALA A 349 24.19 -2.81 4.47
N SER A 350 24.86 -3.01 5.60
CA SER A 350 24.21 -3.02 6.92
C SER A 350 23.76 -1.62 7.34
N LEU A 351 24.51 -0.58 7.02
CA LEU A 351 24.16 0.79 7.40
C LEU A 351 22.93 1.33 6.64
N LEU A 352 22.89 1.11 5.32
CA LEU A 352 21.81 1.58 4.44
C LEU A 352 20.69 0.54 4.23
N GLY A 353 20.96 -0.71 4.62
CA GLY A 353 20.08 -1.84 4.39
C GLY A 353 18.68 -1.63 4.93
N GLY A 354 18.55 -1.05 6.11
CA GLY A 354 17.25 -0.74 6.70
C GLY A 354 16.35 0.10 5.78
N LEU A 355 16.89 1.11 5.13
CA LEU A 355 16.13 1.96 4.20
C LEU A 355 15.83 1.25 2.87
N PHE A 356 16.86 0.73 2.22
CA PHE A 356 16.72 0.15 0.89
C PHE A 356 15.88 -1.13 0.89
N PHE A 357 16.08 -1.99 1.87
CA PHE A 357 15.32 -3.24 1.97
C PHE A 357 13.86 -3.00 2.36
N THR A 358 13.57 -1.91 3.08
CA THR A 358 12.18 -1.46 3.30
C THR A 358 11.47 -1.25 1.96
N TRP A 359 12.08 -0.56 1.00
CA TRP A 359 11.48 -0.37 -0.32
C TRP A 359 11.33 -1.68 -1.10
N VAL A 360 12.31 -2.58 -1.02
CA VAL A 360 12.22 -3.90 -1.68
C VAL A 360 11.00 -4.66 -1.18
N ILE A 361 10.80 -4.75 0.12
CA ILE A 361 9.69 -5.51 0.71
C ILE A 361 8.35 -4.81 0.44
N LEU A 362 8.28 -3.50 0.59
CA LEU A 362 7.07 -2.72 0.34
C LEU A 362 6.63 -2.74 -1.12
N GLN A 363 7.53 -3.03 -2.08
CA GLN A 363 7.20 -3.10 -3.51
C GLN A 363 6.14 -4.16 -3.86
N LEU A 364 5.97 -5.17 -3.03
CA LEU A 364 4.90 -6.16 -3.20
C LEU A 364 3.50 -5.57 -2.98
N PHE A 365 3.39 -4.57 -2.13
CA PHE A 365 2.10 -3.96 -1.78
C PHE A 365 1.35 -3.34 -2.97
N PRO A 366 1.96 -2.47 -3.81
CA PRO A 366 1.31 -1.97 -5.02
C PRO A 366 0.85 -3.07 -5.97
N VAL A 367 1.61 -4.16 -6.09
CA VAL A 367 1.29 -5.27 -7.00
C VAL A 367 0.04 -6.00 -6.56
N VAL A 368 -0.07 -6.31 -5.27
CA VAL A 368 -1.25 -6.97 -4.70
C VAL A 368 -2.46 -6.05 -4.79
N LEU A 369 -2.32 -4.81 -4.31
CA LEU A 369 -3.42 -3.84 -4.27
C LEU A 369 -3.97 -3.54 -5.67
N THR A 370 -3.10 -3.25 -6.64
CA THR A 370 -3.52 -2.93 -8.00
C THR A 370 -4.21 -4.10 -8.70
N SER A 371 -3.75 -5.34 -8.45
CA SER A 371 -4.38 -6.55 -8.99
C SER A 371 -5.80 -6.74 -8.45
N LEU A 372 -6.01 -6.58 -7.16
CA LEU A 372 -7.33 -6.70 -6.52
C LEU A 372 -8.30 -5.60 -6.98
N VAL A 373 -7.82 -4.35 -7.03
CA VAL A 373 -8.63 -3.21 -7.48
C VAL A 373 -8.95 -3.32 -8.97
N TYR A 374 -8.04 -3.87 -9.80
CA TYR A 374 -8.29 -4.14 -11.21
C TYR A 374 -9.45 -5.13 -11.41
N GLU A 375 -9.46 -6.25 -10.70
CA GLU A 375 -10.59 -7.21 -10.77
C GLU A 375 -11.91 -6.58 -10.34
N LYS A 376 -11.88 -5.66 -9.36
CA LYS A 376 -13.06 -4.90 -8.90
C LYS A 376 -13.52 -3.87 -9.94
N GLN A 377 -12.61 -3.03 -10.45
CA GLN A 377 -12.92 -1.98 -11.43
C GLN A 377 -13.48 -2.57 -12.72
N GLN A 378 -12.88 -3.64 -13.22
CA GLN A 378 -13.32 -4.34 -14.41
C GLN A 378 -14.53 -5.26 -14.15
N LYS A 379 -15.12 -5.21 -12.96
CA LYS A 379 -16.28 -6.03 -12.54
C LYS A 379 -16.07 -7.54 -12.72
N LEU A 380 -14.84 -8.01 -12.89
CA LEU A 380 -14.49 -9.42 -13.13
C LEU A 380 -14.85 -10.30 -11.94
N ARG A 381 -14.66 -9.81 -10.71
CA ARG A 381 -15.07 -10.53 -9.49
C ARG A 381 -16.57 -10.80 -9.47
N ILE A 382 -17.38 -9.81 -9.88
CA ILE A 382 -18.83 -9.94 -9.96
C ILE A 382 -19.21 -10.96 -11.03
N MET A 383 -18.56 -10.92 -12.21
CA MET A 383 -18.76 -11.88 -13.28
C MET A 383 -18.46 -13.31 -12.82
N MET A 384 -17.36 -13.53 -12.10
CA MET A 384 -17.05 -14.84 -11.51
C MET A 384 -18.13 -15.31 -10.54
N LYS A 385 -18.64 -14.39 -9.69
CA LYS A 385 -19.70 -14.68 -8.72
C LYS A 385 -21.01 -15.10 -9.42
N MET A 386 -21.42 -14.38 -10.46
CA MET A 386 -22.60 -14.73 -11.26
C MET A 386 -22.50 -16.10 -11.95
N HIS A 387 -21.29 -16.61 -12.16
CA HIS A 387 -21.05 -17.95 -12.72
C HIS A 387 -20.79 -19.01 -11.64
N GLY A 388 -21.11 -18.72 -10.37
CA GLY A 388 -21.12 -19.70 -9.29
C GLY A 388 -19.85 -19.72 -8.41
N LEU A 389 -18.94 -18.74 -8.52
CA LEU A 389 -17.80 -18.64 -7.59
C LEU A 389 -18.27 -18.11 -6.23
N GLY A 390 -18.04 -18.91 -5.18
CA GLY A 390 -18.31 -18.51 -3.80
C GLY A 390 -17.30 -17.50 -3.26
N ASP A 391 -17.70 -16.70 -2.26
CA ASP A 391 -16.81 -15.74 -1.61
C ASP A 391 -15.67 -16.42 -0.84
N GLY A 392 -15.90 -17.59 -0.20
CA GLY A 392 -14.88 -18.37 0.52
C GLY A 392 -13.72 -18.82 -0.36
N PRO A 393 -13.98 -19.56 -1.46
CA PRO A 393 -12.93 -19.97 -2.39
C PRO A 393 -12.19 -18.77 -3.00
N TYR A 394 -12.88 -17.67 -3.30
CA TYR A 394 -12.23 -16.46 -3.82
C TYR A 394 -11.21 -15.89 -2.83
N TRP A 395 -11.63 -15.68 -1.57
CA TRP A 395 -10.76 -15.12 -0.54
C TRP A 395 -9.56 -16.03 -0.26
N MET A 396 -9.82 -17.31 0.00
CA MET A 396 -8.77 -18.26 0.36
C MET A 396 -7.71 -18.41 -0.74
N ILE A 397 -8.16 -18.57 -1.99
CA ILE A 397 -7.23 -18.79 -3.11
C ILE A 397 -6.51 -17.50 -3.51
N SER A 398 -7.18 -16.35 -3.51
CA SER A 398 -6.53 -15.08 -3.81
C SER A 398 -5.48 -14.75 -2.74
N TYR A 399 -5.81 -14.92 -1.46
CA TYR A 399 -4.87 -14.74 -0.36
C TYR A 399 -3.68 -15.69 -0.46
N GLY A 400 -3.94 -17.00 -0.60
CA GLY A 400 -2.89 -18.02 -0.72
C GLY A 400 -2.02 -17.84 -1.95
N TYR A 401 -2.59 -17.40 -3.08
CA TYR A 401 -1.85 -17.08 -4.28
C TYR A 401 -0.88 -15.91 -4.08
N PHE A 402 -1.34 -14.80 -3.49
CA PHE A 402 -0.46 -13.66 -3.20
C PHE A 402 0.57 -14.00 -2.12
N LEU A 403 0.20 -14.81 -1.13
CA LEU A 403 1.15 -15.30 -0.11
C LEU A 403 2.25 -16.14 -0.75
N ALA A 404 1.90 -17.11 -1.60
CA ALA A 404 2.88 -17.93 -2.30
C ALA A 404 3.82 -17.10 -3.19
N LEU A 405 3.26 -16.12 -3.94
CA LEU A 405 4.03 -15.21 -4.76
C LEU A 405 5.02 -14.39 -3.92
N SER A 406 4.55 -13.86 -2.79
CA SER A 406 5.36 -13.03 -1.89
C SER A 406 6.44 -13.84 -1.17
N VAL A 407 6.15 -15.06 -0.75
CA VAL A 407 7.14 -15.96 -0.14
C VAL A 407 8.24 -16.32 -1.16
N VAL A 408 7.87 -16.64 -2.40
CA VAL A 408 8.87 -16.90 -3.46
C VAL A 408 9.73 -15.67 -3.72
N TYR A 409 9.12 -14.49 -3.78
CA TYR A 409 9.84 -13.23 -3.94
C TYR A 409 10.85 -12.99 -2.81
N MET A 410 10.43 -13.18 -1.56
CA MET A 410 11.30 -13.00 -0.39
C MET A 410 12.42 -14.03 -0.32
N LEU A 411 12.13 -15.29 -0.66
CA LEU A 411 13.16 -16.32 -0.75
C LEU A 411 14.21 -15.97 -1.80
N CYS A 412 13.79 -15.55 -2.98
CA CYS A 412 14.70 -15.07 -4.03
C CYS A 412 15.56 -13.90 -3.55
N PHE A 413 14.98 -12.94 -2.83
CA PHE A 413 15.67 -11.77 -2.29
C PHE A 413 16.74 -12.17 -1.25
N VAL A 414 16.37 -12.99 -0.27
CA VAL A 414 17.29 -13.45 0.79
C VAL A 414 18.40 -14.32 0.22
N ILE A 415 18.07 -15.28 -0.64
CA ILE A 415 19.06 -16.17 -1.29
C ILE A 415 20.04 -15.32 -2.12
N PHE A 416 19.53 -14.40 -2.92
CA PHE A 416 20.35 -13.54 -3.75
C PHE A 416 21.27 -12.65 -2.92
N GLY A 417 20.78 -11.99 -1.88
CA GLY A 417 21.58 -11.18 -0.96
C GLY A 417 22.66 -12.01 -0.23
N SER A 418 22.32 -13.25 0.14
CA SER A 418 23.28 -14.18 0.78
C SER A 418 24.37 -14.67 -0.19
N VAL A 419 24.00 -14.99 -1.44
CA VAL A 419 24.97 -15.45 -2.47
C VAL A 419 25.96 -14.34 -2.83
N ILE A 420 25.51 -13.09 -2.87
CA ILE A 420 26.38 -11.93 -3.09
C ILE A 420 27.29 -11.65 -1.88
N GLY A 421 26.96 -12.21 -0.71
CA GLY A 421 27.76 -12.05 0.50
C GLY A 421 27.45 -10.79 1.30
N LEU A 422 26.25 -10.20 1.14
CA LEU A 422 25.85 -9.08 1.95
C LEU A 422 25.71 -9.50 3.42
N LYS A 423 26.45 -8.84 4.30
CA LYS A 423 26.55 -9.15 5.74
C LYS A 423 25.21 -9.11 6.43
N PHE A 424 24.34 -8.20 6.01
CA PHE A 424 22.96 -8.10 6.50
C PHE A 424 22.21 -9.44 6.49
N PHE A 425 22.39 -10.27 5.46
CA PHE A 425 21.72 -11.57 5.37
C PHE A 425 22.53 -12.70 6.02
N THR A 426 23.86 -12.69 5.84
CA THR A 426 24.71 -13.83 6.24
C THR A 426 25.04 -13.84 7.73
N MET A 427 25.03 -12.71 8.40
CA MET A 427 25.33 -12.60 9.83
C MET A 427 24.11 -12.92 10.70
N ASN A 428 22.92 -12.48 10.29
CA ASN A 428 21.68 -12.68 11.04
C ASN A 428 21.10 -14.09 10.81
N ASP A 429 20.52 -14.67 11.85
CA ASP A 429 19.91 -16.01 11.78
C ASP A 429 18.75 -16.02 10.76
N TYR A 430 18.81 -16.94 9.81
CA TYR A 430 17.82 -17.09 8.75
C TYR A 430 16.41 -17.45 9.27
N SER A 431 16.33 -18.13 10.42
CA SER A 431 15.03 -18.50 11.00
C SER A 431 14.28 -17.29 11.54
N ILE A 432 14.97 -16.34 12.16
CA ILE A 432 14.38 -15.08 12.63
C ILE A 432 13.98 -14.22 11.43
N GLN A 433 14.85 -14.11 10.42
CA GLN A 433 14.53 -13.42 9.18
C GLN A 433 13.27 -13.99 8.52
N PHE A 434 13.18 -15.32 8.43
CA PHE A 434 12.01 -16.00 7.85
C PHE A 434 10.73 -15.66 8.63
N VAL A 435 10.75 -15.77 9.96
CA VAL A 435 9.58 -15.49 10.82
C VAL A 435 9.13 -14.03 10.65
N PHE A 436 10.07 -13.08 10.71
CA PHE A 436 9.79 -11.66 10.55
C PHE A 436 9.16 -11.36 9.18
N TYR A 437 9.79 -11.82 8.11
CA TYR A 437 9.27 -11.58 6.76
C TYR A 437 7.95 -12.28 6.52
N PHE A 438 7.77 -13.49 7.02
CA PHE A 438 6.52 -14.23 6.87
C PHE A 438 5.34 -13.52 7.54
N ILE A 439 5.51 -13.05 8.77
CA ILE A 439 4.45 -12.30 9.48
C ILE A 439 4.17 -10.99 8.75
N TYR A 440 5.22 -10.27 8.36
CA TYR A 440 5.06 -8.98 7.67
C TYR A 440 4.36 -9.11 6.31
N ILE A 441 4.70 -10.11 5.51
CA ILE A 441 4.03 -10.37 4.22
C ILE A 441 2.53 -10.61 4.44
N ASN A 442 2.15 -11.38 5.44
CA ASN A 442 0.76 -11.63 5.76
C ASN A 442 0.03 -10.34 6.17
N LEU A 443 0.65 -9.49 6.97
CA LEU A 443 0.13 -8.16 7.31
C LEU A 443 -0.04 -7.29 6.06
N GLN A 444 0.96 -7.26 5.19
CA GLN A 444 0.96 -6.48 3.95
C GLN A 444 -0.15 -6.91 2.99
N ILE A 445 -0.35 -8.22 2.81
CA ILE A 445 -1.45 -8.77 2.00
C ILE A 445 -2.80 -8.40 2.60
N SER A 446 -2.97 -8.58 3.90
CA SER A 446 -4.21 -8.24 4.61
C SER A 446 -4.55 -6.75 4.47
N LEU A 447 -3.55 -5.87 4.57
CA LEU A 447 -3.70 -4.43 4.35
C LEU A 447 -4.10 -4.13 2.89
N ALA A 448 -3.51 -4.82 1.92
CA ALA A 448 -3.88 -4.67 0.51
C ALA A 448 -5.33 -5.08 0.26
N PHE A 449 -5.83 -6.16 0.87
CA PHE A 449 -7.24 -6.55 0.80
C PHE A 449 -8.17 -5.52 1.45
N LEU A 450 -7.79 -4.97 2.60
CA LEU A 450 -8.54 -3.93 3.28
C LEU A 450 -8.68 -2.69 2.39
N LEU A 451 -7.58 -2.18 1.87
CA LEU A 451 -7.59 -0.99 1.02
C LEU A 451 -8.25 -1.25 -0.34
N ALA A 452 -8.13 -2.46 -0.92
CA ALA A 452 -8.83 -2.82 -2.15
C ALA A 452 -10.36 -2.78 -2.00
N SER A 453 -10.88 -3.03 -0.80
CA SER A 453 -12.31 -2.88 -0.53
C SER A 453 -12.79 -1.43 -0.64
N MET A 454 -11.92 -0.46 -0.31
CA MET A 454 -12.22 0.98 -0.30
C MET A 454 -12.02 1.63 -1.68
N PHE A 455 -11.00 1.22 -2.43
CA PHE A 455 -10.72 1.79 -3.74
C PHE A 455 -11.62 1.22 -4.84
N SER A 456 -12.07 2.11 -5.75
CA SER A 456 -12.84 1.76 -6.95
C SER A 456 -12.05 1.96 -8.24
N ASN A 457 -10.97 2.76 -8.24
CA ASN A 457 -10.19 3.11 -9.42
C ASN A 457 -8.74 2.63 -9.27
N VAL A 458 -8.26 1.88 -10.28
CA VAL A 458 -6.89 1.33 -10.32
C VAL A 458 -5.83 2.43 -10.31
N LYS A 459 -6.04 3.52 -11.06
CA LYS A 459 -5.06 4.62 -11.14
C LYS A 459 -4.84 5.25 -9.76
N THR A 460 -5.95 5.58 -9.07
CA THR A 460 -5.88 6.14 -7.71
C THR A 460 -5.21 5.17 -6.74
N ALA A 461 -5.61 3.90 -6.74
CA ALA A 461 -5.01 2.87 -5.89
C ALA A 461 -3.50 2.72 -6.16
N THR A 462 -3.09 2.74 -7.43
CA THR A 462 -1.67 2.65 -7.81
C THR A 462 -0.85 3.84 -7.28
N VAL A 463 -1.33 5.05 -7.52
CA VAL A 463 -0.66 6.27 -7.06
C VAL A 463 -0.56 6.29 -5.53
N THR A 464 -1.67 6.02 -4.84
CA THR A 464 -1.69 5.97 -3.36
C THR A 464 -0.74 4.90 -2.82
N ALA A 465 -0.70 3.73 -3.46
CA ALA A 465 0.19 2.66 -3.03
C ALA A 465 1.68 3.05 -3.18
N TYR A 466 2.07 3.61 -4.32
CA TYR A 466 3.47 4.04 -4.51
C TYR A 466 3.85 5.22 -3.64
N LEU A 467 2.96 6.21 -3.46
CA LEU A 467 3.18 7.30 -2.50
C LEU A 467 3.33 6.76 -1.08
N GLY A 468 2.50 5.79 -0.69
CA GLY A 468 2.62 5.13 0.60
C GLY A 468 3.96 4.42 0.77
N VAL A 469 4.41 3.66 -0.22
CA VAL A 469 5.68 2.92 -0.19
C VAL A 469 6.88 3.86 -0.09
N PHE A 470 6.97 4.85 -0.97
CA PHE A 470 8.11 5.77 -0.97
C PHE A 470 8.06 6.74 0.21
N GLY A 471 6.89 7.29 0.50
CA GLY A 471 6.70 8.20 1.62
C GLY A 471 7.01 7.57 2.97
N THR A 472 6.52 6.35 3.21
CA THR A 472 6.81 5.61 4.46
C THR A 472 8.28 5.28 4.58
N GLY A 473 8.92 4.81 3.50
CA GLY A 473 10.35 4.49 3.53
C GLY A 473 11.21 5.72 3.85
N LEU A 474 10.92 6.87 3.23
CA LEU A 474 11.62 8.11 3.51
C LEU A 474 11.37 8.59 4.95
N LEU A 475 10.11 8.65 5.38
CA LEU A 475 9.77 9.07 6.74
C LEU A 475 10.38 8.14 7.80
N ALA A 476 10.40 6.84 7.53
CA ALA A 476 11.03 5.88 8.43
C ALA A 476 12.55 6.06 8.48
N GLY A 477 13.21 6.20 7.32
CA GLY A 477 14.66 6.30 7.24
C GLY A 477 15.24 7.61 7.78
N PHE A 478 14.52 8.73 7.62
CA PHE A 478 15.04 10.04 8.03
C PHE A 478 14.44 10.54 9.34
N LEU A 479 13.13 10.34 9.57
CA LEU A 479 12.47 10.88 10.74
C LEU A 479 12.37 9.84 11.88
N PHE A 480 11.81 8.67 11.60
CA PHE A 480 11.59 7.64 12.61
C PHE A 480 12.91 7.09 13.18
N ARG A 481 13.93 6.94 12.32
CA ARG A 481 15.27 6.55 12.74
C ARG A 481 15.82 7.46 13.83
N PHE A 482 15.61 8.76 13.71
CA PHE A 482 16.08 9.73 14.69
C PHE A 482 15.48 9.48 16.08
N PHE A 483 14.16 9.23 16.12
CA PHE A 483 13.47 8.92 17.39
C PHE A 483 13.89 7.57 17.99
N VAL A 484 14.21 6.60 17.16
CA VAL A 484 14.69 5.29 17.59
C VAL A 484 16.11 5.38 18.19
N GLN A 485 16.96 6.26 17.65
CA GLN A 485 18.33 6.45 18.12
C GLN A 485 18.42 7.32 19.37
N ASP A 486 17.43 8.15 19.62
CA ASP A 486 17.38 9.01 20.80
C ASP A 486 16.92 8.23 22.03
N THR A 487 17.86 7.87 22.89
CA THR A 487 17.58 7.13 24.15
C THR A 487 16.74 7.94 25.15
N SER A 488 16.64 9.26 24.97
CA SER A 488 15.80 10.13 25.80
C SER A 488 14.33 10.15 25.39
N PHE A 489 14.03 9.69 24.19
CA PHE A 489 12.67 9.69 23.65
C PHE A 489 11.80 8.60 24.29
N PRO A 490 10.55 8.91 24.74
CA PRO A 490 9.72 7.95 25.44
C PRO A 490 9.37 6.73 24.57
N LYS A 491 9.69 5.52 25.04
CA LYS A 491 9.42 4.25 24.32
C LYS A 491 7.94 4.08 23.91
N GLY A 492 6.99 4.62 24.71
CA GLY A 492 5.56 4.55 24.40
C GLY A 492 5.19 5.20 23.07
N TRP A 493 5.82 6.33 22.71
CA TRP A 493 5.58 6.97 21.40
C TRP A 493 6.20 6.19 20.25
N ILE A 494 7.32 5.50 20.47
CA ILE A 494 7.91 4.60 19.46
C ILE A 494 6.92 3.48 19.13
N ILE A 495 6.32 2.84 20.16
CA ILE A 495 5.30 1.80 19.98
C ILE A 495 4.09 2.34 19.21
N VAL A 496 3.64 3.56 19.50
CA VAL A 496 2.53 4.18 18.74
C VAL A 496 2.89 4.40 17.28
N MET A 497 4.14 4.79 16.98
CA MET A 497 4.59 4.91 15.60
C MET A 497 4.69 3.53 14.91
N GLU A 498 5.12 2.50 15.62
CA GLU A 498 5.22 1.12 15.14
C GLU A 498 3.87 0.48 14.81
N LEU A 499 2.75 1.03 15.34
CA LEU A 499 1.40 0.65 14.88
C LEU A 499 1.14 1.03 13.40
N PHE A 500 2.03 1.77 12.77
CA PHE A 500 1.99 1.97 11.33
C PHE A 500 2.88 0.91 10.64
N PRO A 501 2.32 -0.02 9.83
CA PRO A 501 3.04 -1.21 9.33
C PRO A 501 4.37 -0.92 8.63
N GLY A 502 4.49 0.24 7.99
CA GLY A 502 5.72 0.63 7.31
C GLY A 502 6.85 1.02 8.28
N PHE A 503 6.52 1.60 9.43
CA PHE A 503 7.51 1.93 10.47
C PHE A 503 7.94 0.68 11.23
N ALA A 504 7.00 -0.24 11.52
CA ALA A 504 7.32 -1.54 12.11
C ALA A 504 8.27 -2.35 11.21
N LEU A 505 8.06 -2.35 9.89
CA LEU A 505 8.99 -2.97 8.95
C LEU A 505 10.37 -2.35 9.03
N TYR A 506 10.45 -1.02 8.93
CA TYR A 506 11.72 -0.31 8.99
C TYR A 506 12.46 -0.60 10.29
N ARG A 507 11.76 -0.57 11.43
CA ARG A 507 12.34 -0.87 12.74
C ARG A 507 12.94 -2.28 12.78
N GLY A 508 12.23 -3.29 12.30
CA GLY A 508 12.75 -4.66 12.26
C GLY A 508 14.00 -4.79 11.38
N LEU A 509 13.99 -4.15 10.22
CA LEU A 509 15.16 -4.11 9.33
C LEU A 509 16.32 -3.30 9.94
N TYR A 510 16.02 -2.27 10.68
CA TYR A 510 17.03 -1.48 11.44
C TYR A 510 17.71 -2.34 12.51
N GLU A 511 16.95 -3.13 13.26
CA GLU A 511 17.51 -4.05 14.28
C GLU A 511 18.41 -5.12 13.65
N PHE A 512 18.01 -5.70 12.50
CA PHE A 512 18.87 -6.59 11.74
C PHE A 512 20.14 -5.89 11.24
N SER A 513 20.00 -4.66 10.75
CA SER A 513 21.12 -3.84 10.28
C SER A 513 22.11 -3.55 11.39
N GLN A 514 21.64 -3.14 12.55
CA GLN A 514 22.48 -2.84 13.71
C GLN A 514 23.23 -4.08 14.22
N SER A 515 22.49 -5.18 14.39
CA SER A 515 23.08 -6.45 14.84
C SER A 515 24.13 -6.98 13.87
N SER A 516 23.88 -6.87 12.58
CA SER A 516 24.84 -7.26 11.54
C SER A 516 26.07 -6.35 11.50
N PHE A 517 25.87 -5.03 11.60
CA PHE A 517 26.95 -4.05 11.62
C PHE A 517 27.87 -4.22 12.83
N ILE A 518 27.28 -4.34 14.02
CA ILE A 518 28.03 -4.56 15.26
C ILE A 518 28.72 -5.92 15.23
N GLY A 519 28.03 -6.97 14.78
CA GLY A 519 28.61 -8.32 14.67
C GLY A 519 29.80 -8.40 13.71
N ASP A 520 29.74 -7.72 12.56
CA ASP A 520 30.88 -7.68 11.62
C ASP A 520 32.03 -6.83 12.16
N ALA A 521 31.72 -5.71 12.82
CA ALA A 521 32.75 -4.84 13.42
C ALA A 521 33.50 -5.51 14.58
N LEU A 522 32.78 -6.24 15.43
CA LEU A 522 33.35 -6.93 16.59
C LEU A 522 33.82 -8.35 16.28
N GLY A 523 33.59 -8.87 15.08
CA GLY A 523 33.92 -10.25 14.71
C GLY A 523 33.03 -11.29 15.43
N THR A 524 31.85 -10.87 15.91
CA THR A 524 30.87 -11.75 16.59
C THR A 524 29.76 -12.19 15.61
N HIS A 525 28.63 -12.55 16.08
CA HIS A 525 27.46 -12.92 15.25
C HIS A 525 26.46 -11.78 15.18
N GLY A 526 25.61 -11.80 14.13
CA GLY A 526 24.42 -10.96 14.05
C GLY A 526 23.31 -11.46 14.98
N MET A 527 22.08 -11.01 14.73
CA MET A 527 20.91 -11.33 15.56
C MET A 527 20.60 -12.82 15.64
N ARG A 528 20.47 -13.33 16.87
CA ARG A 528 20.04 -14.70 17.22
C ARG A 528 18.82 -14.68 18.14
N TRP A 529 18.15 -15.81 18.28
CA TRP A 529 16.96 -15.93 19.16
C TRP A 529 17.23 -15.57 20.62
N GLY A 530 18.46 -15.78 21.11
CA GLY A 530 18.87 -15.37 22.46
C GLY A 530 18.82 -13.86 22.68
N ASP A 531 19.17 -13.10 21.65
CA ASP A 531 19.28 -11.63 21.70
C ASP A 531 17.91 -10.94 21.80
N LEU A 532 16.82 -11.66 21.47
CA LEU A 532 15.44 -11.18 21.65
C LEU A 532 15.06 -10.95 23.12
N SER A 533 15.83 -11.49 24.05
CA SER A 533 15.62 -11.30 25.50
C SER A 533 16.25 -9.99 26.01
N ASP A 534 17.10 -9.36 25.22
CA ASP A 534 17.74 -8.11 25.58
C ASP A 534 16.73 -6.96 25.52
N SER A 535 16.68 -6.14 26.56
CA SER A 535 15.80 -4.98 26.68
C SER A 535 16.13 -3.84 25.72
N THR A 536 17.33 -3.86 25.12
CA THR A 536 17.79 -2.89 24.14
C THR A 536 17.36 -3.25 22.72
N ASN A 537 17.03 -4.53 22.48
CA ASN A 537 16.62 -5.05 21.19
C ASN A 537 15.09 -4.95 21.01
N GLY A 538 14.64 -4.11 20.07
CA GLY A 538 13.22 -3.90 19.81
C GLY A 538 12.53 -5.01 18.99
N MET A 539 13.26 -6.02 18.48
CA MET A 539 12.72 -7.03 17.55
C MET A 539 11.58 -7.86 18.15
N LYS A 540 11.68 -8.22 19.43
CA LYS A 540 10.61 -8.96 20.13
C LYS A 540 9.28 -8.19 20.13
N GLU A 541 9.34 -6.91 20.46
CA GLU A 541 8.16 -6.04 20.51
C GLU A 541 7.55 -5.91 19.13
N ILE A 542 8.37 -5.71 18.10
CA ILE A 542 7.93 -5.60 16.71
C ILE A 542 7.24 -6.88 16.24
N LEU A 543 7.81 -8.06 16.50
CA LEU A 543 7.20 -9.32 16.10
C LEU A 543 5.80 -9.49 16.70
N ILE A 544 5.60 -9.07 17.94
CA ILE A 544 4.29 -9.11 18.59
C ILE A 544 3.34 -8.12 17.94
N ILE A 545 3.79 -6.87 17.73
CA ILE A 545 2.98 -5.82 17.11
C ILE A 545 2.50 -6.24 15.73
N ILE A 546 3.41 -6.61 14.82
CA ILE A 546 3.04 -6.99 13.44
C ILE A 546 2.16 -8.24 13.40
N PHE A 547 2.32 -9.18 14.35
CA PHE A 547 1.49 -10.37 14.43
C PHE A 547 0.05 -10.01 14.84
N VAL A 548 -0.12 -9.18 15.87
CA VAL A 548 -1.43 -8.71 16.31
C VAL A 548 -2.10 -7.86 15.22
N GLU A 549 -1.36 -6.95 14.62
CA GLU A 549 -1.84 -6.13 13.50
C GLU A 549 -2.31 -6.99 12.33
N TRP A 550 -1.55 -8.01 11.94
CA TRP A 550 -1.95 -8.93 10.88
C TRP A 550 -3.32 -9.52 11.14
N LEU A 551 -3.57 -10.06 12.34
CA LEU A 551 -4.85 -10.68 12.68
C LEU A 551 -6.00 -9.67 12.68
N LEU A 552 -5.77 -8.48 13.25
CA LEU A 552 -6.76 -7.41 13.28
C LEU A 552 -7.09 -6.89 11.87
N VAL A 553 -6.06 -6.60 11.07
CA VAL A 553 -6.25 -6.09 9.70
C VAL A 553 -6.91 -7.15 8.82
N LEU A 554 -6.57 -8.43 8.95
CA LEU A 554 -7.21 -9.54 8.24
C LEU A 554 -8.70 -9.63 8.57
N PHE A 555 -9.04 -9.52 9.85
CA PHE A 555 -10.44 -9.50 10.29
C PHE A 555 -11.20 -8.30 9.71
N PHE A 556 -10.62 -7.11 9.82
CA PHE A 556 -11.23 -5.89 9.27
C PHE A 556 -11.33 -5.93 7.75
N ALA A 557 -10.33 -6.46 7.05
CA ALA A 557 -10.35 -6.61 5.59
C ALA A 557 -11.54 -7.47 5.15
N TYR A 558 -11.75 -8.62 5.79
CA TYR A 558 -12.88 -9.49 5.51
C TYR A 558 -14.21 -8.81 5.86
N TYR A 559 -14.30 -8.17 7.03
CA TYR A 559 -15.51 -7.50 7.47
C TYR A 559 -15.92 -6.37 6.51
N VAL A 560 -14.98 -5.49 6.18
CA VAL A 560 -15.23 -4.33 5.31
C VAL A 560 -15.58 -4.78 3.88
N ASP A 561 -14.92 -5.80 3.35
CA ASP A 561 -15.24 -6.37 2.04
C ASP A 561 -16.68 -6.90 2.00
N GLN A 562 -17.15 -7.56 3.06
CA GLN A 562 -18.53 -8.08 3.13
C GLN A 562 -19.58 -6.96 3.28
N VAL A 563 -19.25 -5.88 3.99
CA VAL A 563 -20.17 -4.74 4.19
C VAL A 563 -20.20 -3.81 2.99
N LEU A 564 -19.04 -3.48 2.42
CA LEU A 564 -18.91 -2.55 1.28
C LEU A 564 -19.08 -3.23 -0.08
N SER A 565 -19.32 -4.55 -0.14
CA SER A 565 -19.48 -5.25 -1.40
C SER A 565 -20.54 -4.59 -2.28
N SER A 566 -20.12 -4.15 -3.47
CA SER A 566 -20.93 -3.37 -4.41
C SER A 566 -22.32 -3.97 -4.65
N GLY A 567 -23.36 -3.24 -4.32
CA GLY A 567 -24.76 -3.58 -4.60
C GLY A 567 -25.45 -4.50 -3.61
N ARG A 568 -24.75 -5.31 -2.85
CA ARG A 568 -25.32 -6.33 -1.95
C ARG A 568 -24.58 -6.49 -0.61
N GLY A 569 -23.97 -5.41 -0.08
CA GLY A 569 -23.30 -5.44 1.22
C GLY A 569 -24.20 -6.05 2.29
N LYS A 570 -23.61 -6.91 3.13
CA LYS A 570 -24.30 -7.46 4.30
C LYS A 570 -24.56 -6.33 5.29
N SER A 571 -25.61 -6.49 6.12
CA SER A 571 -25.84 -5.49 7.18
C SER A 571 -24.60 -5.42 8.10
N PRO A 572 -24.23 -4.23 8.66
CA PRO A 572 -23.08 -4.12 9.55
C PRO A 572 -23.08 -5.13 10.71
N LEU A 573 -24.26 -5.56 11.16
CA LEU A 573 -24.44 -6.54 12.25
C LEU A 573 -24.55 -8.00 11.75
N PHE A 574 -24.07 -8.31 10.52
CA PHE A 574 -24.24 -9.67 9.97
C PHE A 574 -23.51 -10.75 10.78
N ILE A 575 -22.42 -10.41 11.45
CA ILE A 575 -21.67 -11.34 12.30
C ILE A 575 -22.55 -11.80 13.47
N LEU A 576 -23.26 -10.86 14.12
CA LEU A 576 -24.17 -11.19 15.22
C LEU A 576 -25.38 -12.00 14.73
N LYS A 577 -25.88 -11.74 13.51
CA LYS A 577 -26.99 -12.50 12.90
C LYS A 577 -26.57 -13.91 12.46
N GLY A 578 -25.29 -14.17 12.25
CA GLY A 578 -24.77 -15.51 11.92
C GLY A 578 -24.98 -16.56 13.02
N PHE A 579 -25.14 -16.12 14.25
CA PHE A 579 -25.47 -17.02 15.39
C PHE A 579 -26.97 -17.36 15.51
N GLN A 580 -27.83 -16.66 14.74
CA GLN A 580 -29.26 -17.01 14.69
C GLN A 580 -29.48 -18.07 13.59
N LYS A 581 -30.03 -19.23 13.95
CA LYS A 581 -30.41 -20.30 13.01
C LYS A 581 -31.32 -19.71 11.91
N LYS A 582 -30.90 -19.86 10.64
CA LYS A 582 -31.74 -19.53 9.50
C LYS A 582 -33.00 -20.35 9.57
N PRO A 583 -34.22 -19.77 9.60
CA PRO A 583 -35.41 -20.54 9.35
C PRO A 583 -35.35 -20.99 7.88
N HIS A 584 -35.53 -22.30 7.64
CA HIS A 584 -35.76 -22.83 6.29
C HIS A 584 -36.95 -22.09 5.70
N SER A 585 -36.76 -21.33 4.65
CA SER A 585 -37.84 -20.70 3.89
C SER A 585 -38.43 -21.72 2.94
N SER A 586 -39.31 -22.56 3.45
CA SER A 586 -40.36 -23.12 2.63
C SER A 586 -41.31 -21.99 2.24
N PHE A 587 -41.87 -22.06 1.01
CA PHE A 587 -42.88 -21.14 0.45
C PHE A 587 -43.74 -20.50 1.56
N ARG A 588 -43.40 -19.25 1.96
CA ARG A 588 -44.25 -18.50 2.86
C ARG A 588 -45.39 -17.94 2.06
N LYS A 589 -46.62 -18.33 2.43
CA LYS A 589 -47.81 -17.67 1.94
C LYS A 589 -47.66 -16.15 2.01
N PRO A 590 -48.00 -15.45 0.90
CA PRO A 590 -47.91 -13.97 0.91
C PRO A 590 -48.79 -13.39 2.02
N SER A 591 -48.15 -12.66 2.93
CA SER A 591 -48.92 -11.94 3.96
C SER A 591 -49.76 -10.87 3.26
N ILE A 592 -51.04 -10.94 3.48
CA ILE A 592 -52.05 -10.00 3.00
C ILE A 592 -51.80 -8.61 3.63
N GLN A 593 -50.92 -7.83 3.00
CA GLN A 593 -50.82 -6.38 3.25
C GLN A 593 -51.00 -5.65 1.94
N ARG A 594 -52.21 -5.84 1.32
CA ARG A 594 -52.65 -5.18 0.11
C ARG A 594 -53.76 -4.14 0.40
N GLN A 595 -53.45 -3.06 1.07
CA GLN A 595 -54.43 -1.96 1.22
C GLN A 595 -54.04 -0.63 0.55
N GLY A 596 -52.91 -0.57 -0.19
CA GLY A 596 -52.47 0.68 -0.80
C GLY A 596 -52.44 0.73 -2.34
N SER A 597 -52.78 -0.35 -3.03
CA SER A 597 -52.46 -0.48 -4.47
C SER A 597 -53.68 -0.36 -5.44
N LYS A 598 -54.86 -0.15 -4.96
CA LYS A 598 -56.08 -0.10 -5.81
C LYS A 598 -56.20 1.14 -6.69
N VAL A 599 -55.49 2.23 -6.37
CA VAL A 599 -55.58 3.47 -7.16
C VAL A 599 -54.74 3.45 -8.45
N PHE A 600 -53.73 2.60 -8.56
CA PHE A 600 -52.89 2.54 -9.74
C PHE A 600 -53.37 1.54 -10.84
N VAL A 601 -54.37 0.72 -10.52
CA VAL A 601 -54.83 -0.36 -11.42
C VAL A 601 -55.68 0.16 -12.61
N GLN A 602 -56.20 1.38 -12.55
CA GLN A 602 -57.12 1.90 -13.57
C GLN A 602 -56.43 2.43 -14.85
N ILE A 603 -55.10 2.49 -14.93
CA ILE A 603 -54.38 3.06 -16.09
C ILE A 603 -53.56 1.98 -16.85
N GLU A 604 -53.43 0.76 -16.34
CA GLU A 604 -52.73 -0.33 -17.04
C GLU A 604 -53.56 -0.90 -18.21
N LYS A 605 -52.84 -1.17 -19.31
CA LYS A 605 -53.46 -1.79 -20.51
C LYS A 605 -53.85 -3.24 -20.22
N SER A 606 -54.85 -3.73 -20.91
CA SER A 606 -55.44 -5.06 -20.68
C SER A 606 -54.46 -6.23 -20.74
N ASP A 607 -53.42 -6.15 -21.59
CA ASP A 607 -52.39 -7.17 -21.76
C ASP A 607 -51.44 -7.23 -20.53
N VAL A 608 -51.10 -6.08 -19.97
CA VAL A 608 -50.28 -6.02 -18.78
C VAL A 608 -51.03 -6.53 -17.53
N ASN A 609 -52.36 -6.22 -17.46
CA ASN A 609 -53.21 -6.74 -16.39
C ASN A 609 -53.39 -8.27 -16.47
N GLN A 610 -53.55 -8.83 -17.68
CA GLN A 610 -53.60 -10.29 -17.91
C GLN A 610 -52.30 -10.98 -17.46
N GLU A 611 -51.13 -10.39 -17.74
CA GLU A 611 -49.85 -10.95 -17.28
C GLU A 611 -49.76 -10.89 -15.75
N ARG A 612 -50.27 -9.85 -15.11
CA ARG A 612 -50.32 -9.73 -13.64
C ARG A 612 -51.21 -10.84 -13.05
N GLU A 613 -52.39 -11.03 -13.59
CA GLU A 613 -53.30 -12.10 -13.15
C GLU A 613 -52.67 -13.48 -13.33
N LYS A 614 -51.97 -13.70 -14.43
CA LYS A 614 -51.21 -14.92 -14.68
C LYS A 614 -50.14 -15.13 -13.62
N VAL A 615 -49.39 -14.09 -13.24
CA VAL A 615 -48.37 -14.15 -12.16
C VAL A 615 -49.05 -14.51 -10.84
N GLU A 616 -50.20 -13.93 -10.51
CA GLU A 616 -50.93 -14.24 -9.29
C GLU A 616 -51.39 -15.72 -9.29
N GLN A 617 -51.87 -16.26 -10.38
CA GLN A 617 -52.25 -17.67 -10.52
C GLN A 617 -51.05 -18.59 -10.33
N VAL A 618 -49.92 -18.29 -10.97
CA VAL A 618 -48.67 -19.07 -10.83
C VAL A 618 -48.13 -19.07 -9.40
N LEU A 619 -48.31 -18.00 -8.67
CA LEU A 619 -47.91 -17.91 -7.24
C LEU A 619 -48.85 -18.70 -6.32
N LEU A 620 -50.13 -18.85 -6.69
CA LEU A 620 -51.10 -19.65 -5.92
C LEU A 620 -50.91 -21.15 -6.18
N GLU A 621 -50.61 -21.54 -7.43
CA GLU A 621 -50.31 -22.90 -7.81
C GLU A 621 -48.86 -23.00 -8.28
N PRO A 622 -47.92 -23.33 -7.40
CA PRO A 622 -46.49 -23.36 -7.75
C PRO A 622 -46.21 -24.57 -8.67
N ASN A 623 -46.59 -24.46 -9.91
CA ASN A 623 -46.18 -25.38 -10.97
C ASN A 623 -44.72 -25.03 -11.34
N ILE A 624 -43.85 -26.03 -11.28
CA ILE A 624 -42.42 -25.96 -11.56
C ILE A 624 -42.09 -25.56 -13.03
N SER A 625 -43.08 -25.28 -13.84
CA SER A 625 -42.93 -24.99 -15.27
C SER A 625 -42.39 -23.58 -15.59
N HIS A 626 -42.39 -22.66 -14.65
CA HIS A 626 -41.93 -21.29 -14.86
C HIS A 626 -40.50 -21.08 -14.39
N ALA A 627 -39.64 -20.64 -15.30
CA ALA A 627 -38.22 -20.39 -15.00
C ALA A 627 -38.01 -19.10 -14.19
N ILE A 628 -38.82 -18.07 -14.49
CA ILE A 628 -38.77 -16.76 -13.82
C ILE A 628 -40.17 -16.31 -13.47
N VAL A 629 -40.39 -15.85 -12.25
CA VAL A 629 -41.62 -15.22 -11.79
C VAL A 629 -41.29 -13.95 -11.04
N CYS A 630 -41.76 -12.81 -11.51
CA CYS A 630 -41.64 -11.50 -10.86
C CYS A 630 -43.02 -11.01 -10.43
N ASP A 631 -43.17 -10.60 -9.18
CA ASP A 631 -44.41 -10.02 -8.65
C ASP A 631 -44.18 -8.63 -8.13
N ASN A 632 -44.77 -7.65 -8.79
CA ASN A 632 -44.76 -6.23 -8.44
C ASN A 632 -43.37 -5.71 -8.08
N LEU A 633 -42.35 -6.10 -8.86
CA LEU A 633 -40.94 -5.80 -8.64
C LEU A 633 -40.68 -4.29 -8.83
N ARG A 634 -40.15 -3.63 -7.82
CA ARG A 634 -39.88 -2.18 -7.85
C ARG A 634 -38.43 -1.87 -7.52
N LYS A 635 -37.87 -0.83 -8.18
CA LYS A 635 -36.58 -0.27 -7.89
C LYS A 635 -36.62 1.24 -7.90
N VAL A 636 -36.28 1.80 -6.75
CA VAL A 636 -36.17 3.25 -6.57
C VAL A 636 -34.73 3.54 -6.15
N TYR A 637 -34.10 4.49 -6.79
CA TYR A 637 -32.80 5.02 -6.40
C TYR A 637 -33.06 6.29 -5.58
N PRO A 638 -32.57 6.35 -4.33
CA PRO A 638 -32.78 7.52 -3.46
C PRO A 638 -32.10 8.76 -4.03
N GLU A 639 -32.54 9.91 -3.59
CA GLU A 639 -31.91 11.19 -3.87
C GLU A 639 -30.43 11.15 -3.54
N ARG A 640 -29.60 11.57 -4.48
CA ARG A 640 -28.15 11.59 -4.33
C ARG A 640 -27.53 12.73 -5.12
N ASP A 641 -26.59 13.46 -4.50
CA ASP A 641 -25.81 14.51 -5.16
C ASP A 641 -26.68 15.59 -5.87
N GLY A 642 -27.84 15.94 -5.27
CA GLY A 642 -28.77 16.95 -5.82
C GLY A 642 -29.68 16.44 -6.95
N ASN A 643 -29.61 15.15 -7.31
CA ASN A 643 -30.54 14.53 -8.24
C ASN A 643 -31.75 13.98 -7.49
N PRO A 644 -32.99 14.23 -7.96
CA PRO A 644 -34.22 13.76 -7.30
C PRO A 644 -34.30 12.22 -7.29
N GLU A 645 -35.13 11.68 -6.42
CA GLU A 645 -35.47 10.27 -6.36
C GLU A 645 -35.89 9.74 -7.73
N LYS A 646 -35.25 8.63 -8.20
CA LYS A 646 -35.52 8.06 -9.51
C LYS A 646 -36.17 6.70 -9.40
N PHE A 647 -37.42 6.62 -9.91
CA PHE A 647 -38.15 5.36 -10.08
C PHE A 647 -37.65 4.63 -11.32
N ALA A 648 -36.75 3.66 -11.15
CA ALA A 648 -36.16 2.92 -12.25
C ALA A 648 -37.00 1.74 -12.72
N VAL A 649 -37.76 1.10 -11.83
CA VAL A 649 -38.74 0.05 -12.15
C VAL A 649 -39.97 0.26 -11.26
N ARG A 650 -41.17 0.38 -11.89
CA ARG A 650 -42.42 0.80 -11.22
C ARG A 650 -43.44 -0.35 -11.13
N GLY A 651 -43.04 -1.50 -10.59
CA GLY A 651 -44.00 -2.58 -10.32
C GLY A 651 -44.18 -3.58 -11.46
N LEU A 652 -43.10 -4.21 -11.87
CA LEU A 652 -43.09 -5.20 -12.93
C LEU A 652 -43.58 -6.56 -12.41
N SER A 653 -44.61 -7.11 -13.09
CA SER A 653 -45.09 -8.48 -12.94
C SER A 653 -44.87 -9.23 -14.26
N LEU A 654 -44.15 -10.36 -14.19
CA LEU A 654 -43.78 -11.15 -15.37
C LEU A 654 -43.60 -12.62 -15.00
N ALA A 655 -44.21 -13.50 -15.76
CA ALA A 655 -44.03 -14.96 -15.68
C ALA A 655 -43.42 -15.49 -16.97
N LEU A 656 -42.25 -16.12 -16.88
CA LEU A 656 -41.50 -16.66 -18.02
C LEU A 656 -41.37 -18.19 -17.89
N PRO A 657 -41.95 -18.99 -18.78
CA PRO A 657 -41.73 -20.41 -18.78
C PRO A 657 -40.36 -20.79 -19.36
N GLN A 658 -39.99 -22.05 -19.18
CA GLN A 658 -38.78 -22.60 -19.80
C GLN A 658 -38.97 -22.71 -21.33
N GLY A 659 -37.92 -22.50 -22.11
CA GLY A 659 -37.98 -22.57 -23.58
C GLY A 659 -38.45 -21.28 -24.28
N GLU A 660 -38.69 -20.18 -23.52
CA GLU A 660 -39.15 -18.92 -24.06
C GLU A 660 -38.04 -17.82 -24.02
N CYS A 661 -37.97 -17.03 -25.09
CA CYS A 661 -37.16 -15.82 -25.15
C CYS A 661 -38.07 -14.59 -25.01
N PHE A 662 -37.87 -13.85 -23.92
CA PHE A 662 -38.56 -12.61 -23.64
C PHE A 662 -37.68 -11.38 -23.94
N GLY A 663 -38.15 -10.54 -24.86
CA GLY A 663 -37.48 -9.29 -25.22
C GLY A 663 -37.98 -8.09 -24.44
N MET A 664 -37.03 -7.33 -23.88
CA MET A 664 -37.30 -6.05 -23.22
C MET A 664 -36.90 -4.93 -24.17
N LEU A 665 -37.89 -4.24 -24.72
CA LEU A 665 -37.69 -3.10 -25.62
C LEU A 665 -38.01 -1.81 -24.92
N GLY A 666 -37.25 -0.75 -25.13
CA GLY A 666 -37.50 0.53 -24.50
C GLY A 666 -36.38 1.55 -24.75
N PRO A 667 -36.64 2.86 -24.61
CA PRO A 667 -35.62 3.88 -24.77
C PRO A 667 -34.54 3.77 -23.69
N ASN A 668 -33.45 4.57 -23.84
CA ASN A 668 -32.46 4.69 -22.84
C ASN A 668 -33.05 5.29 -21.55
N GLY A 669 -32.73 4.69 -20.38
CA GLY A 669 -33.31 5.10 -19.11
C GLY A 669 -34.64 4.43 -18.75
N ALA A 670 -35.27 3.64 -19.62
CA ALA A 670 -36.53 2.94 -19.37
C ALA A 670 -36.49 1.87 -18.26
N GLY A 671 -35.34 1.63 -17.63
CA GLY A 671 -35.21 0.70 -16.48
C GLY A 671 -34.79 -0.73 -16.84
N LYS A 672 -34.54 -1.08 -18.11
CA LYS A 672 -34.17 -2.42 -18.58
C LYS A 672 -32.94 -3.00 -17.84
N THR A 673 -31.83 -2.28 -17.85
CA THR A 673 -30.59 -2.69 -17.17
C THR A 673 -30.78 -2.71 -15.65
N SER A 674 -31.62 -1.81 -15.07
CA SER A 674 -31.92 -1.84 -13.63
C SER A 674 -32.71 -3.11 -13.25
N PHE A 675 -33.60 -3.57 -14.10
CA PHE A 675 -34.28 -4.85 -13.94
C PHE A 675 -33.29 -6.01 -13.97
N ILE A 676 -32.47 -6.10 -15.03
CA ILE A 676 -31.44 -7.14 -15.11
C ILE A 676 -30.53 -7.11 -13.87
N ASN A 677 -30.07 -5.95 -13.44
CA ASN A 677 -29.23 -5.80 -12.26
C ASN A 677 -29.89 -6.32 -10.97
N MET A 678 -31.22 -6.23 -10.84
CA MET A 678 -31.94 -6.87 -9.75
C MET A 678 -31.95 -8.40 -9.88
N MET A 679 -32.24 -8.90 -11.05
CA MET A 679 -32.32 -10.34 -11.32
C MET A 679 -31.00 -11.08 -11.16
N ILE A 680 -29.88 -10.44 -11.56
CA ILE A 680 -28.54 -10.99 -11.39
C ILE A 680 -27.91 -10.66 -10.02
N GLY A 681 -28.66 -9.99 -9.13
CA GLY A 681 -28.22 -9.74 -7.77
C GLY A 681 -27.24 -8.57 -7.58
N LEU A 682 -27.05 -7.72 -8.57
CA LEU A 682 -26.22 -6.51 -8.44
C LEU A 682 -26.91 -5.39 -7.66
N SER A 683 -28.23 -5.39 -7.66
CA SER A 683 -29.04 -4.40 -6.96
C SER A 683 -30.18 -5.08 -6.22
N LYS A 684 -30.45 -4.66 -4.99
CA LYS A 684 -31.61 -5.18 -4.25
C LYS A 684 -32.89 -4.51 -4.72
N PRO A 685 -33.98 -5.25 -4.92
CA PRO A 685 -35.29 -4.63 -5.12
C PRO A 685 -35.70 -3.77 -3.91
N THR A 686 -36.35 -2.64 -4.18
CA THR A 686 -36.88 -1.78 -3.12
C THR A 686 -38.13 -2.41 -2.52
N SER A 687 -39.00 -2.96 -3.38
CA SER A 687 -40.20 -3.72 -2.98
C SER A 687 -40.56 -4.75 -4.04
N GLY A 688 -41.53 -5.61 -3.79
CA GLY A 688 -41.90 -6.73 -4.66
C GLY A 688 -41.02 -7.95 -4.47
N SER A 689 -41.28 -9.06 -5.15
CA SER A 689 -40.54 -10.31 -5.09
C SER A 689 -40.25 -10.85 -6.48
N ALA A 690 -39.13 -11.60 -6.60
CA ALA A 690 -38.86 -12.33 -7.84
C ALA A 690 -38.22 -13.68 -7.51
N PHE A 691 -38.63 -14.69 -8.27
CA PHE A 691 -38.16 -16.06 -8.12
C PHE A 691 -37.52 -16.52 -9.41
N VAL A 692 -36.39 -17.19 -9.33
CA VAL A 692 -35.67 -17.82 -10.44
C VAL A 692 -35.56 -19.31 -10.13
N GLN A 693 -36.15 -20.18 -10.93
CA GLN A 693 -36.23 -21.61 -10.67
C GLN A 693 -36.81 -21.93 -9.27
N GLY A 694 -37.77 -21.11 -8.80
CA GLY A 694 -38.37 -21.25 -7.46
C GLY A 694 -37.53 -20.68 -6.29
N LEU A 695 -36.33 -20.17 -6.55
CA LEU A 695 -35.45 -19.56 -5.54
C LEU A 695 -35.66 -18.04 -5.50
N ASP A 696 -35.72 -17.45 -4.30
CA ASP A 696 -35.89 -16.00 -4.12
C ASP A 696 -34.56 -15.25 -4.38
N ILE A 697 -34.61 -14.24 -5.25
CA ILE A 697 -33.47 -13.38 -5.56
C ILE A 697 -32.91 -12.60 -4.36
N ARG A 698 -33.66 -12.47 -3.25
CA ARG A 698 -33.22 -11.76 -2.05
C ARG A 698 -32.40 -12.63 -1.11
N THR A 699 -32.73 -13.93 -1.02
CA THR A 699 -32.17 -14.86 -0.02
C THR A 699 -31.27 -15.91 -0.64
N ASP A 700 -31.57 -16.42 -1.83
CA ASP A 700 -31.00 -17.66 -2.37
C ASP A 700 -30.18 -17.44 -3.64
N MET A 701 -29.59 -16.25 -3.80
CA MET A 701 -28.81 -15.92 -5.02
C MET A 701 -27.64 -16.87 -5.28
N ASP A 702 -27.01 -17.39 -4.25
CA ASP A 702 -25.89 -18.33 -4.44
C ASP A 702 -26.36 -19.63 -5.15
N GLY A 703 -27.59 -20.07 -4.87
CA GLY A 703 -28.25 -21.16 -5.59
C GLY A 703 -28.61 -20.77 -7.03
N ILE A 704 -29.15 -19.56 -7.23
CA ILE A 704 -29.51 -19.02 -8.54
C ILE A 704 -28.30 -18.94 -9.46
N TYR A 705 -27.14 -18.50 -8.96
CA TYR A 705 -25.92 -18.39 -9.76
C TYR A 705 -25.44 -19.71 -10.38
N THR A 706 -25.81 -20.85 -9.82
CA THR A 706 -25.44 -22.15 -10.41
C THR A 706 -26.18 -22.44 -11.70
N SER A 707 -27.47 -22.03 -11.80
CA SER A 707 -28.37 -22.27 -12.94
C SER A 707 -28.46 -21.10 -13.90
N MET A 708 -27.75 -20.01 -13.67
CA MET A 708 -27.83 -18.75 -14.40
C MET A 708 -26.63 -18.53 -15.32
N GLY A 709 -26.87 -17.95 -16.50
CA GLY A 709 -25.84 -17.36 -17.37
C GLY A 709 -26.06 -15.87 -17.56
N VAL A 710 -25.01 -15.09 -17.69
CA VAL A 710 -25.10 -13.63 -17.86
C VAL A 710 -24.18 -13.15 -18.97
N CYS A 711 -24.73 -12.42 -19.94
CA CYS A 711 -24.01 -11.65 -20.93
C CYS A 711 -24.24 -10.16 -20.64
N PRO A 712 -23.31 -9.47 -19.95
CA PRO A 712 -23.48 -8.06 -19.59
C PRO A 712 -23.31 -7.15 -20.81
N GLN A 713 -23.74 -5.88 -20.71
CA GLN A 713 -23.63 -4.89 -21.78
C GLN A 713 -22.19 -4.63 -22.23
N HIS A 714 -21.23 -4.63 -21.26
CA HIS A 714 -19.80 -4.49 -21.56
C HIS A 714 -19.10 -5.85 -21.43
N ASP A 715 -18.11 -6.09 -22.29
CA ASP A 715 -17.38 -7.35 -22.32
C ASP A 715 -16.38 -7.43 -21.15
N LEU A 716 -16.73 -8.19 -20.11
CA LEU A 716 -15.94 -8.39 -18.90
C LEU A 716 -14.95 -9.55 -19.08
N LEU A 717 -13.81 -9.28 -19.72
CA LEU A 717 -12.81 -10.28 -20.10
C LEU A 717 -11.44 -9.91 -19.53
N TRP A 718 -10.63 -10.94 -19.19
CA TRP A 718 -9.20 -10.73 -18.91
C TRP A 718 -8.44 -10.59 -20.24
N GLU A 719 -7.86 -9.45 -20.50
CA GLU A 719 -7.16 -9.17 -21.76
C GLU A 719 -5.99 -10.13 -22.04
N THR A 720 -5.36 -10.65 -20.98
CA THR A 720 -4.22 -11.57 -21.06
C THR A 720 -4.60 -13.03 -21.32
N LEU A 721 -5.84 -13.43 -21.03
CA LEU A 721 -6.31 -14.79 -21.24
C LEU A 721 -6.83 -14.98 -22.69
N THR A 722 -6.74 -16.21 -23.18
CA THR A 722 -7.29 -16.59 -24.49
C THR A 722 -8.78 -16.90 -24.40
N GLY A 723 -9.46 -16.91 -25.56
CA GLY A 723 -10.88 -17.31 -25.61
C GLY A 723 -11.11 -18.72 -25.03
N ARG A 724 -10.26 -19.68 -25.37
CA ARG A 724 -10.29 -21.03 -24.83
C ARG A 724 -10.13 -21.06 -23.31
N GLU A 725 -9.18 -20.31 -22.78
CA GLU A 725 -8.91 -20.27 -21.32
C GLU A 725 -10.07 -19.64 -20.54
N HIS A 726 -10.75 -18.63 -21.08
CA HIS A 726 -11.97 -18.10 -20.47
C HIS A 726 -13.04 -19.17 -20.34
N LEU A 727 -13.32 -19.88 -21.44
CA LEU A 727 -14.36 -20.92 -21.43
C LEU A 727 -14.00 -22.11 -20.53
N ILE A 728 -12.72 -22.53 -20.50
CA ILE A 728 -12.25 -23.54 -19.55
C ILE A 728 -12.45 -23.08 -18.11
N PHE A 729 -12.15 -21.82 -17.80
CA PHE A 729 -12.30 -21.27 -16.46
C PHE A 729 -13.78 -21.25 -16.03
N TYR A 730 -14.66 -20.67 -16.85
CA TYR A 730 -16.09 -20.58 -16.53
C TYR A 730 -16.78 -21.95 -16.58
N GLY A 731 -16.37 -22.85 -17.48
CA GLY A 731 -16.86 -24.21 -17.51
C GLY A 731 -16.55 -25.00 -16.24
N ARG A 732 -15.35 -24.83 -15.67
CA ARG A 732 -15.00 -25.40 -14.36
C ARG A 732 -15.82 -24.82 -13.22
N LEU A 733 -16.12 -23.53 -13.24
CA LEU A 733 -17.01 -22.91 -12.26
C LEU A 733 -18.43 -23.49 -12.34
N LYS A 734 -18.88 -23.92 -13.53
CA LYS A 734 -20.12 -24.63 -13.77
C LYS A 734 -20.01 -26.16 -13.58
N ASN A 735 -18.98 -26.61 -12.87
CA ASN A 735 -18.74 -28.04 -12.52
C ASN A 735 -18.43 -28.99 -13.68
N LEU A 736 -18.09 -28.47 -14.86
CA LEU A 736 -17.66 -29.32 -15.99
C LEU A 736 -16.23 -29.83 -15.74
N LYS A 737 -15.96 -31.11 -16.01
CA LYS A 737 -14.68 -31.78 -15.76
C LYS A 737 -14.27 -32.69 -16.93
N GLY A 738 -12.97 -32.97 -17.04
CA GLY A 738 -12.44 -33.95 -18.00
C GLY A 738 -12.82 -33.68 -19.46
N SER A 739 -13.17 -34.72 -20.20
CA SER A 739 -13.54 -34.66 -21.60
C SER A 739 -14.80 -33.80 -21.86
N ALA A 740 -15.77 -33.85 -20.95
CA ALA A 740 -17.00 -33.06 -21.06
C ALA A 740 -16.71 -31.55 -21.06
N LEU A 741 -15.72 -31.10 -20.25
CA LEU A 741 -15.26 -29.69 -20.27
C LEU A 741 -14.65 -29.34 -21.63
N THR A 742 -13.75 -30.17 -22.13
CA THR A 742 -13.05 -29.89 -23.39
C THR A 742 -14.04 -29.83 -24.55
N GLN A 743 -14.97 -30.80 -24.62
CA GLN A 743 -16.04 -30.86 -25.63
C GLN A 743 -16.93 -29.62 -25.56
N ALA A 744 -17.44 -29.26 -24.36
CA ALA A 744 -18.30 -28.09 -24.19
C ALA A 744 -17.58 -26.78 -24.58
N VAL A 745 -16.30 -26.67 -24.32
CA VAL A 745 -15.47 -25.49 -24.70
C VAL A 745 -15.34 -25.43 -26.23
N GLU A 746 -15.06 -26.56 -26.89
CA GLU A 746 -14.95 -26.61 -28.37
C GLU A 746 -16.27 -26.31 -29.04
N GLU A 747 -17.36 -26.91 -28.58
CA GLU A 747 -18.70 -26.66 -29.09
C GLU A 747 -19.10 -25.18 -28.94
N SER A 748 -18.83 -24.60 -27.76
CA SER A 748 -19.09 -23.19 -27.53
C SER A 748 -18.26 -22.28 -28.45
N LEU A 749 -16.97 -22.57 -28.68
CA LEU A 749 -16.12 -21.81 -29.60
C LEU A 749 -16.59 -21.96 -31.07
N LYS A 750 -16.99 -23.16 -31.47
CA LYS A 750 -17.51 -23.44 -32.80
C LYS A 750 -18.84 -22.70 -33.02
N SER A 751 -19.72 -22.72 -32.03
CA SER A 751 -21.07 -22.09 -32.14
C SER A 751 -20.98 -20.58 -32.40
N VAL A 752 -20.01 -19.88 -31.78
CA VAL A 752 -19.80 -18.43 -31.95
C VAL A 752 -18.76 -18.10 -33.02
N ASN A 753 -18.31 -19.07 -33.80
CA ASN A 753 -17.32 -18.92 -34.86
C ASN A 753 -16.00 -18.30 -34.40
N LEU A 754 -15.46 -18.79 -33.26
CA LEU A 754 -14.16 -18.40 -32.71
C LEU A 754 -13.16 -19.56 -32.60
N PHE A 755 -13.52 -20.74 -33.20
CA PHE A 755 -12.69 -21.96 -33.10
C PHE A 755 -11.56 -21.99 -34.11
N HIS A 756 -11.82 -21.58 -35.36
CA HIS A 756 -10.92 -21.75 -36.52
C HIS A 756 -9.87 -20.64 -36.61
N GLY A 757 -8.77 -20.90 -37.35
CA GLY A 757 -7.74 -19.91 -37.65
C GLY A 757 -6.87 -19.48 -36.45
N GLY A 758 -6.74 -20.32 -35.40
CA GLY A 758 -5.97 -19.99 -34.20
C GLY A 758 -6.57 -18.91 -33.32
N VAL A 759 -7.80 -18.48 -33.61
CA VAL A 759 -8.49 -17.40 -32.87
C VAL A 759 -8.78 -17.82 -31.43
N ALA A 760 -9.15 -19.09 -31.20
CA ALA A 760 -9.44 -19.61 -29.87
C ALA A 760 -8.27 -19.41 -28.87
N ASP A 761 -7.04 -19.49 -29.36
CA ASP A 761 -5.83 -19.44 -28.56
C ASP A 761 -5.12 -18.06 -28.59
N LYS A 762 -5.73 -17.08 -29.28
CA LYS A 762 -5.32 -15.68 -29.27
C LYS A 762 -5.82 -14.98 -28.00
N GLN A 763 -5.02 -14.10 -27.41
CA GLN A 763 -5.42 -13.34 -26.24
C GLN A 763 -6.63 -12.43 -26.50
N ALA A 764 -7.55 -12.35 -25.55
CA ALA A 764 -8.78 -11.55 -25.68
C ALA A 764 -8.49 -10.04 -25.83
N GLY A 765 -7.38 -9.53 -25.29
CA GLY A 765 -6.95 -8.15 -25.54
C GLY A 765 -6.67 -7.82 -27.00
N LYS A 766 -6.36 -8.85 -27.82
CA LYS A 766 -6.12 -8.73 -29.26
C LYS A 766 -7.37 -9.06 -30.12
N TYR A 767 -8.52 -9.30 -29.50
CA TYR A 767 -9.79 -9.53 -30.19
C TYR A 767 -10.37 -8.19 -30.66
N SER A 768 -11.09 -8.23 -31.80
CA SER A 768 -11.96 -7.12 -32.18
C SER A 768 -13.15 -7.02 -31.20
N GLY A 769 -13.84 -5.88 -31.17
CA GLY A 769 -15.03 -5.72 -30.33
C GLY A 769 -16.08 -6.82 -30.60
N GLY A 770 -16.34 -7.13 -31.88
CA GLY A 770 -17.25 -8.21 -32.24
C GLY A 770 -16.80 -9.61 -31.79
N MET A 771 -15.49 -9.87 -31.77
CA MET A 771 -14.96 -11.14 -31.25
C MET A 771 -15.10 -11.22 -29.73
N LYS A 772 -14.82 -10.11 -29.00
CA LYS A 772 -15.03 -10.02 -27.54
C LYS A 772 -16.51 -10.27 -27.20
N ARG A 773 -17.42 -9.64 -27.93
CA ARG A 773 -18.86 -9.81 -27.71
C ARG A 773 -19.33 -11.26 -27.94
N ARG A 774 -18.89 -11.90 -29.02
CA ARG A 774 -19.15 -13.32 -29.26
C ARG A 774 -18.62 -14.23 -28.19
N LEU A 775 -17.42 -13.94 -27.66
CA LEU A 775 -16.86 -14.68 -26.52
C LEU A 775 -17.71 -14.48 -25.26
N SER A 776 -18.18 -13.26 -25.00
CA SER A 776 -19.04 -12.94 -23.85
C SER A 776 -20.36 -13.73 -23.88
N VAL A 777 -20.98 -13.85 -25.10
CA VAL A 777 -22.15 -14.70 -25.28
C VAL A 777 -21.83 -16.19 -25.09
N ALA A 778 -20.70 -16.68 -25.60
CA ALA A 778 -20.25 -18.05 -25.35
C ALA A 778 -20.06 -18.36 -23.86
N ILE A 779 -19.52 -17.41 -23.10
CA ILE A 779 -19.35 -17.51 -21.63
C ILE A 779 -20.72 -17.59 -20.93
N SER A 780 -21.73 -16.83 -21.40
CA SER A 780 -23.05 -16.85 -20.78
C SER A 780 -23.81 -18.16 -21.02
N LEU A 781 -23.46 -18.91 -22.06
CA LEU A 781 -24.13 -20.16 -22.43
C LEU A 781 -23.39 -21.42 -21.95
N ILE A 782 -22.13 -21.32 -21.50
CA ILE A 782 -21.34 -22.47 -21.07
C ILE A 782 -21.92 -23.11 -19.79
N GLY A 783 -21.89 -24.43 -19.72
CA GLY A 783 -22.40 -25.19 -18.57
C GLY A 783 -23.92 -25.35 -18.55
N ASP A 784 -24.57 -25.10 -19.65
CA ASP A 784 -26.03 -25.33 -19.87
C ASP A 784 -26.94 -24.66 -18.83
N PRO A 785 -26.85 -23.29 -18.66
CA PRO A 785 -27.66 -22.59 -17.69
C PRO A 785 -29.15 -22.64 -18.11
N ARG A 786 -30.04 -22.81 -17.11
CA ARG A 786 -31.49 -22.84 -17.35
C ARG A 786 -32.07 -21.45 -17.62
N VAL A 787 -31.45 -20.43 -17.11
CA VAL A 787 -31.86 -19.02 -17.27
C VAL A 787 -30.67 -18.21 -17.77
N VAL A 788 -30.89 -17.41 -18.80
CA VAL A 788 -29.84 -16.54 -19.37
C VAL A 788 -30.33 -15.11 -19.46
N TYR A 789 -29.54 -14.19 -18.98
CA TYR A 789 -29.75 -12.75 -19.12
C TYR A 789 -28.75 -12.18 -20.12
N MET A 790 -29.25 -11.52 -21.16
CA MET A 790 -28.43 -10.90 -22.20
C MET A 790 -28.78 -9.42 -22.33
N ASP A 791 -27.84 -8.56 -21.97
CA ASP A 791 -27.99 -7.11 -22.04
C ASP A 791 -27.35 -6.60 -23.36
N GLU A 792 -28.18 -6.27 -24.34
CA GLU A 792 -27.81 -5.77 -25.67
C GLU A 792 -26.73 -6.63 -26.38
N PRO A 793 -26.94 -7.92 -26.60
CA PRO A 793 -25.90 -8.85 -27.06
C PRO A 793 -25.35 -8.57 -28.45
N SER A 794 -26.11 -7.92 -29.34
CA SER A 794 -25.70 -7.66 -30.72
C SER A 794 -25.12 -6.25 -30.94
N THR A 795 -25.06 -5.42 -29.91
CA THR A 795 -24.58 -4.04 -30.02
C THR A 795 -23.11 -4.01 -30.48
N GLY A 796 -22.83 -3.22 -31.53
CA GLY A 796 -21.47 -3.07 -32.07
C GLY A 796 -21.02 -4.23 -33.00
N LEU A 797 -21.91 -5.14 -33.36
CA LEU A 797 -21.60 -6.19 -34.31
C LEU A 797 -21.94 -5.77 -35.77
N ASP A 798 -21.12 -6.23 -36.70
CA ASP A 798 -21.43 -6.19 -38.14
C ASP A 798 -22.61 -7.10 -38.46
N PRO A 799 -23.33 -6.88 -39.58
CA PRO A 799 -24.53 -7.64 -39.92
C PRO A 799 -24.31 -9.16 -40.00
N ALA A 800 -23.17 -9.60 -40.53
CA ALA A 800 -22.85 -11.02 -40.62
C ALA A 800 -22.62 -11.67 -39.26
N SER A 801 -21.86 -11.00 -38.35
CA SER A 801 -21.65 -11.44 -36.98
C SER A 801 -22.95 -11.42 -36.17
N ARG A 802 -23.83 -10.45 -36.42
CA ARG A 802 -25.15 -10.34 -35.80
C ARG A 802 -26.02 -11.54 -36.15
N ASN A 803 -26.11 -11.90 -37.42
CA ASN A 803 -26.86 -13.07 -37.87
C ASN A 803 -26.35 -14.38 -37.27
N ASN A 804 -25.02 -14.54 -37.19
CA ASN A 804 -24.43 -15.68 -36.51
C ASN A 804 -24.86 -15.76 -35.05
N LEU A 805 -24.80 -14.62 -34.34
CA LEU A 805 -25.21 -14.54 -32.93
C LEU A 805 -26.69 -14.90 -32.76
N TRP A 806 -27.57 -14.40 -33.63
CA TRP A 806 -28.99 -14.72 -33.62
C TRP A 806 -29.23 -16.22 -33.76
N ASN A 807 -28.50 -16.89 -34.63
CA ASN A 807 -28.60 -18.35 -34.79
C ASN A 807 -28.12 -19.10 -33.51
N VAL A 808 -27.13 -18.55 -32.80
CA VAL A 808 -26.72 -19.13 -31.51
C VAL A 808 -27.81 -18.98 -30.45
N VAL A 809 -28.38 -17.78 -30.32
CA VAL A 809 -29.47 -17.51 -29.37
C VAL A 809 -30.71 -18.33 -29.69
N LYS A 810 -31.10 -18.45 -30.98
CA LYS A 810 -32.24 -19.30 -31.41
C LYS A 810 -32.06 -20.75 -31.01
N ARG A 811 -30.88 -21.30 -31.16
CA ARG A 811 -30.59 -22.67 -30.71
C ARG A 811 -30.60 -22.79 -29.21
N ALA A 812 -30.04 -21.79 -28.51
CA ALA A 812 -29.95 -21.80 -27.07
C ALA A 812 -31.30 -21.71 -26.36
N LYS A 813 -32.33 -21.07 -26.98
CA LYS A 813 -33.64 -20.88 -26.34
C LYS A 813 -34.46 -22.14 -26.19
N GLN A 814 -34.18 -23.22 -26.96
CA GLN A 814 -35.03 -24.43 -27.00
C GLN A 814 -35.27 -25.06 -25.62
N ASP A 815 -34.24 -25.01 -24.75
CA ASP A 815 -34.30 -25.62 -23.42
C ASP A 815 -34.06 -24.59 -22.28
N ARG A 816 -34.03 -23.29 -22.57
CA ARG A 816 -33.66 -22.22 -21.59
C ARG A 816 -34.64 -21.07 -21.65
N ALA A 817 -34.85 -20.44 -20.51
CA ALA A 817 -35.50 -19.14 -20.46
C ALA A 817 -34.48 -18.04 -20.70
N ILE A 818 -34.72 -17.19 -21.69
CA ILE A 818 -33.82 -16.10 -22.06
C ILE A 818 -34.51 -14.75 -21.85
N ILE A 819 -33.92 -13.85 -21.11
CA ILE A 819 -34.31 -12.45 -21.07
C ILE A 819 -33.28 -11.64 -21.86
N LEU A 820 -33.74 -10.97 -22.89
CA LEU A 820 -32.94 -10.18 -23.81
C LEU A 820 -33.35 -8.71 -23.74
N THR A 821 -32.42 -7.79 -23.51
CA THR A 821 -32.66 -6.39 -23.78
C THR A 821 -32.11 -6.00 -25.14
N THR A 822 -32.82 -5.19 -25.87
CA THR A 822 -32.34 -4.70 -27.17
C THR A 822 -32.94 -3.35 -27.51
N HIS A 823 -32.24 -2.62 -28.39
CA HIS A 823 -32.75 -1.45 -29.08
C HIS A 823 -33.11 -1.76 -30.53
N SER A 824 -32.71 -2.95 -31.04
CA SER A 824 -32.96 -3.35 -32.41
C SER A 824 -34.30 -4.06 -32.51
N MET A 825 -35.23 -3.48 -33.25
CA MET A 825 -36.55 -4.06 -33.51
C MET A 825 -36.44 -5.35 -34.34
N GLU A 826 -35.47 -5.42 -35.23
CA GLU A 826 -35.21 -6.63 -36.02
C GLU A 826 -34.77 -7.78 -35.10
N GLU A 827 -33.87 -7.50 -34.17
CA GLU A 827 -33.40 -8.50 -33.18
C GLU A 827 -34.57 -9.00 -32.32
N ALA A 828 -35.43 -8.09 -31.87
CA ALA A 828 -36.61 -8.42 -31.10
C ALA A 828 -37.61 -9.29 -31.88
N GLU A 829 -37.85 -8.98 -33.14
CA GLU A 829 -38.75 -9.79 -34.01
C GLU A 829 -38.20 -11.18 -34.33
N VAL A 830 -36.86 -11.27 -34.49
CA VAL A 830 -36.21 -12.51 -34.93
C VAL A 830 -36.00 -13.50 -33.78
N LEU A 831 -35.73 -12.99 -32.58
CA LEU A 831 -35.31 -13.81 -31.44
C LEU A 831 -36.39 -14.06 -30.39
N CYS A 832 -37.26 -13.06 -30.15
CA CYS A 832 -38.16 -13.09 -29.01
C CYS A 832 -39.52 -13.71 -29.36
N ASP A 833 -39.99 -14.57 -28.47
CA ASP A 833 -41.33 -15.13 -28.56
C ASP A 833 -42.38 -14.16 -28.03
N ARG A 834 -42.04 -13.46 -26.92
CA ARG A 834 -42.82 -12.35 -26.39
C ARG A 834 -41.91 -11.12 -26.18
N LEU A 835 -42.55 -9.96 -26.34
CA LEU A 835 -41.91 -8.66 -26.16
C LEU A 835 -42.65 -7.86 -25.11
N GLY A 836 -41.89 -7.12 -24.31
CA GLY A 836 -42.42 -6.08 -23.43
C GLY A 836 -41.81 -4.73 -23.79
N ILE A 837 -42.66 -3.72 -24.03
CA ILE A 837 -42.20 -2.33 -24.23
C ILE A 837 -42.20 -1.62 -22.91
N PHE A 838 -41.01 -1.10 -22.53
CA PHE A 838 -40.79 -0.38 -21.28
C PHE A 838 -40.61 1.11 -21.53
N VAL A 839 -41.32 1.93 -20.79
CA VAL A 839 -41.16 3.40 -20.75
C VAL A 839 -41.20 3.85 -19.31
N ASP A 840 -40.27 4.68 -18.90
CA ASP A 840 -40.15 5.28 -17.55
C ASP A 840 -40.31 4.30 -16.39
N GLY A 841 -39.70 3.13 -16.53
CA GLY A 841 -39.69 2.08 -15.48
C GLY A 841 -40.96 1.24 -15.45
N SER A 842 -41.96 1.47 -16.31
CA SER A 842 -43.20 0.69 -16.37
C SER A 842 -43.30 -0.10 -17.65
N LEU A 843 -43.94 -1.30 -17.57
CA LEU A 843 -44.29 -2.12 -18.70
C LEU A 843 -45.55 -1.54 -19.34
N GLN A 844 -45.45 -1.08 -20.60
CA GLN A 844 -46.55 -0.43 -21.31
C GLN A 844 -47.40 -1.43 -22.13
N CYS A 845 -46.79 -2.45 -22.67
CA CYS A 845 -47.49 -3.53 -23.36
C CYS A 845 -46.64 -4.80 -23.35
N ILE A 846 -47.30 -5.94 -23.49
CA ILE A 846 -46.65 -7.26 -23.55
C ILE A 846 -47.41 -8.17 -24.51
N GLY A 847 -46.71 -8.92 -25.34
CA GLY A 847 -47.31 -9.85 -26.27
C GLY A 847 -46.31 -10.39 -27.28
N ASN A 848 -46.78 -11.26 -28.18
CA ASN A 848 -46.02 -11.72 -29.32
C ASN A 848 -45.81 -10.54 -30.32
N PRO A 849 -44.68 -10.44 -31.03
CA PRO A 849 -44.42 -9.35 -32.01
C PRO A 849 -45.57 -9.14 -32.99
N LYS A 850 -46.19 -10.24 -33.47
CA LYS A 850 -47.35 -10.18 -34.42
C LYS A 850 -48.60 -9.60 -33.74
N GLU A 851 -48.87 -10.04 -32.52
CA GLU A 851 -50.01 -9.54 -31.73
C GLU A 851 -49.86 -8.05 -31.41
N LEU A 852 -48.64 -7.61 -31.03
CA LEU A 852 -48.36 -6.20 -30.75
C LEU A 852 -48.57 -5.33 -32.00
N LYS A 853 -48.16 -5.82 -33.18
CA LYS A 853 -48.40 -5.14 -34.46
C LYS A 853 -49.90 -5.09 -34.77
N ALA A 854 -50.63 -6.16 -34.53
CA ALA A 854 -52.07 -6.16 -34.74
C ALA A 854 -52.84 -5.28 -33.79
N ARG A 855 -52.48 -5.28 -32.51
CA ARG A 855 -53.22 -4.56 -31.43
C ARG A 855 -52.90 -3.07 -31.40
N TYR A 856 -51.64 -2.69 -31.57
CA TYR A 856 -51.19 -1.30 -31.47
C TYR A 856 -50.84 -0.65 -32.81
N GLY A 857 -50.67 -1.43 -33.86
CA GLY A 857 -50.43 -0.96 -35.23
C GLY A 857 -51.66 -0.26 -35.80
N GLY A 858 -52.71 -1.01 -36.11
CA GLY A 858 -54.01 -0.49 -36.54
C GLY A 858 -53.99 0.37 -37.80
N THR A 859 -52.83 0.60 -38.42
CA THR A 859 -52.62 1.51 -39.55
C THR A 859 -51.75 0.87 -40.61
N TYR A 860 -51.96 1.28 -41.88
CA TYR A 860 -50.99 1.06 -42.97
C TYR A 860 -50.09 2.27 -43.06
N VAL A 861 -48.85 2.04 -43.41
CA VAL A 861 -47.88 3.10 -43.72
C VAL A 861 -47.80 3.26 -45.23
N PHE A 862 -48.33 4.35 -45.71
CA PHE A 862 -48.28 4.73 -47.10
C PHE A 862 -47.16 5.73 -47.35
N THR A 863 -46.25 5.42 -48.26
CA THR A 863 -45.14 6.29 -48.66
C THR A 863 -45.24 6.59 -50.15
N MET A 864 -45.15 7.84 -50.51
CA MET A 864 -45.14 8.30 -51.90
C MET A 864 -44.07 9.34 -52.13
N THR A 865 -43.32 9.16 -53.21
CA THR A 865 -42.28 10.08 -53.66
C THR A 865 -42.69 10.71 -54.97
N THR A 866 -42.78 12.03 -55.04
CA THR A 866 -43.19 12.82 -56.21
C THR A 866 -42.24 13.99 -56.38
N SER A 867 -42.39 14.74 -57.50
CA SER A 867 -41.75 16.07 -57.64
C SER A 867 -42.33 17.05 -56.64
N MET A 868 -41.59 18.07 -56.24
CA MET A 868 -42.02 19.07 -55.26
C MET A 868 -43.28 19.79 -55.66
N ASP A 869 -43.57 19.93 -56.99
CA ASP A 869 -44.73 20.63 -57.52
C ASP A 869 -46.04 19.88 -57.23
N HIS A 870 -46.02 18.56 -57.02
CA HIS A 870 -47.19 17.71 -56.84
C HIS A 870 -47.40 17.21 -55.37
N GLU A 871 -46.73 17.83 -54.44
CA GLU A 871 -46.85 17.42 -53.02
C GLU A 871 -48.27 17.60 -52.45
N LYS A 872 -48.97 18.63 -52.85
CA LYS A 872 -50.35 18.89 -52.48
C LYS A 872 -51.32 17.89 -53.12
N ASP A 873 -50.99 17.42 -54.27
CA ASP A 873 -51.84 16.42 -55.00
C ASP A 873 -51.76 15.05 -54.23
N VAL A 874 -50.61 14.71 -53.67
CA VAL A 874 -50.51 13.55 -52.85
C VAL A 874 -51.29 13.67 -51.52
N GLU A 875 -51.26 14.82 -50.89
CA GLU A 875 -52.06 15.07 -49.66
C GLU A 875 -53.56 14.93 -49.98
N ASN A 876 -54.06 15.50 -51.11
CA ASN A 876 -55.42 15.40 -51.51
C ASN A 876 -55.78 13.96 -51.84
N LEU A 877 -54.94 13.21 -52.51
CA LEU A 877 -55.12 11.79 -52.83
C LEU A 877 -55.25 10.99 -51.53
N VAL A 878 -54.39 11.24 -50.55
CA VAL A 878 -54.42 10.52 -49.27
C VAL A 878 -55.66 10.91 -48.42
N GLN A 879 -56.10 12.14 -48.43
CA GLN A 879 -57.33 12.56 -47.78
C GLN A 879 -58.58 11.96 -48.42
N GLN A 880 -58.59 11.76 -49.75
CA GLN A 880 -59.65 11.05 -50.41
C GLN A 880 -59.71 9.55 -50.09
N LEU A 881 -58.55 8.93 -49.86
CA LEU A 881 -58.39 7.54 -49.44
C LEU A 881 -58.83 7.30 -48.02
N SER A 882 -58.41 8.18 -47.13
CA SER A 882 -58.67 8.14 -45.69
C SER A 882 -58.77 9.55 -45.12
N PRO A 883 -59.92 10.02 -44.66
CA PRO A 883 -60.09 11.35 -44.07
C PRO A 883 -59.28 11.51 -42.77
N ASN A 884 -59.00 10.41 -42.05
CA ASN A 884 -58.24 10.37 -40.79
C ASN A 884 -56.77 10.00 -40.97
N ALA A 885 -56.23 10.18 -42.18
CA ALA A 885 -54.82 9.94 -42.49
C ALA A 885 -53.94 10.93 -41.69
N ASN A 886 -52.92 10.42 -41.00
CA ASN A 886 -51.97 11.23 -40.28
C ASN A 886 -50.64 11.28 -41.07
N LYS A 887 -50.12 12.50 -41.30
CA LYS A 887 -48.86 12.70 -41.97
C LYS A 887 -47.73 12.54 -41.01
N ILE A 888 -46.82 11.55 -41.22
CA ILE A 888 -45.69 11.26 -40.31
C ILE A 888 -44.55 12.18 -40.59
N TYR A 889 -44.07 12.25 -41.85
CA TYR A 889 -42.98 13.15 -42.25
C TYR A 889 -43.08 13.52 -43.73
N HIS A 890 -42.37 14.58 -44.08
CA HIS A 890 -42.18 15.10 -45.43
C HIS A 890 -40.74 15.52 -45.61
N ILE A 891 -40.06 14.93 -46.61
CA ILE A 891 -38.64 15.25 -46.94
C ILE A 891 -38.48 15.15 -48.47
N SER A 892 -38.13 16.29 -49.08
CA SER A 892 -37.73 16.36 -50.51
C SER A 892 -38.65 15.55 -51.44
N GLY A 893 -39.95 15.88 -51.47
CA GLY A 893 -40.93 15.21 -52.33
C GLY A 893 -41.37 13.82 -51.89
N THR A 894 -40.78 13.24 -50.79
CA THR A 894 -41.24 11.99 -50.19
C THR A 894 -42.11 12.29 -49.00
N GLN A 895 -43.32 11.81 -49.06
CA GLN A 895 -44.30 11.94 -48.00
C GLN A 895 -44.68 10.57 -47.45
N LYS A 896 -44.82 10.47 -46.10
CA LYS A 896 -45.19 9.25 -45.41
C LYS A 896 -46.45 9.52 -44.57
N PHE A 897 -47.46 8.67 -44.72
CA PHE A 897 -48.76 8.79 -44.05
C PHE A 897 -49.11 7.49 -43.32
N GLU A 898 -49.77 7.65 -42.17
CA GLU A 898 -50.48 6.57 -41.50
C GLU A 898 -51.95 6.57 -41.92
N LEU A 899 -52.40 5.40 -42.38
CA LEU A 899 -53.76 5.21 -42.85
C LEU A 899 -54.46 4.18 -41.97
N PRO A 900 -55.56 4.49 -41.26
CA PRO A 900 -56.34 3.52 -40.48
C PRO A 900 -56.78 2.32 -41.35
N LYS A 901 -56.55 1.10 -40.88
CA LYS A 901 -56.91 -0.17 -41.61
C LYS A 901 -58.38 -0.31 -41.81
N ASP A 902 -59.18 0.21 -40.88
CA ASP A 902 -60.64 0.12 -40.95
C ASP A 902 -61.28 0.94 -42.10
N GLU A 903 -60.50 2.00 -42.51
CA GLU A 903 -61.00 2.90 -43.57
C GLU A 903 -60.59 2.48 -45.00
N ILE A 904 -59.62 1.60 -45.10
CA ILE A 904 -58.96 1.34 -46.39
C ILE A 904 -59.00 -0.11 -46.81
N ARG A 905 -59.40 -0.27 -48.08
CA ARG A 905 -59.20 -1.52 -48.83
C ARG A 905 -57.98 -1.37 -49.73
N MET A 906 -57.09 -2.36 -49.72
CA MET A 906 -55.86 -2.36 -50.57
C MET A 906 -56.14 -2.13 -52.03
N ALA A 907 -57.22 -2.72 -52.56
CA ALA A 907 -57.59 -2.54 -53.93
C ALA A 907 -57.88 -1.06 -54.28
N ASN A 908 -58.43 -0.30 -53.34
CA ASN A 908 -58.74 1.13 -53.57
C ASN A 908 -57.44 1.95 -53.63
N VAL A 909 -56.46 1.62 -52.74
CA VAL A 909 -55.14 2.28 -52.74
C VAL A 909 -54.43 2.05 -54.08
N PHE A 910 -54.37 0.81 -54.52
CA PHE A 910 -53.75 0.47 -55.82
C PHE A 910 -54.42 1.22 -57.00
N ARG A 911 -55.72 1.25 -57.01
CA ARG A 911 -56.50 1.96 -58.08
C ARG A 911 -56.26 3.47 -58.03
N ALA A 912 -56.22 4.06 -56.81
CA ALA A 912 -56.01 5.47 -56.63
C ALA A 912 -54.54 5.88 -57.06
N VAL A 913 -53.53 5.05 -56.70
CA VAL A 913 -52.18 5.26 -57.14
C VAL A 913 -51.99 5.10 -58.67
N GLU A 914 -52.60 4.13 -59.25
CA GLU A 914 -52.59 4.00 -60.72
C GLU A 914 -53.25 5.17 -61.40
N THR A 915 -54.33 5.73 -60.87
CA THR A 915 -54.95 6.96 -61.35
C THR A 915 -53.98 8.19 -61.11
N ALA A 916 -53.34 8.26 -60.02
CA ALA A 916 -52.39 9.29 -59.68
C ALA A 916 -51.19 9.29 -60.70
N LYS A 917 -50.61 8.12 -61.00
CA LYS A 917 -49.54 7.95 -61.99
C LYS A 917 -49.90 8.51 -63.38
N ARG A 918 -51.17 8.61 -63.70
CA ARG A 918 -51.69 9.20 -65.02
C ARG A 918 -51.77 10.71 -64.87
N ASN A 919 -51.99 11.26 -63.68
CA ASN A 919 -52.27 12.64 -63.47
C ASN A 919 -50.98 13.47 -63.06
N PHE A 920 -50.06 12.88 -62.36
CA PHE A 920 -48.83 13.48 -61.99
C PHE A 920 -47.67 12.47 -61.84
N THR A 921 -46.42 13.00 -61.69
CA THR A 921 -45.23 12.15 -61.65
C THR A 921 -45.08 11.47 -60.29
N VAL A 922 -45.20 10.14 -60.27
CA VAL A 922 -44.95 9.30 -59.10
C VAL A 922 -43.65 8.56 -59.31
N SER A 923 -42.56 8.96 -58.60
CA SER A 923 -41.23 8.30 -58.70
C SER A 923 -41.18 6.94 -58.00
N ALA A 924 -41.77 6.87 -56.84
CA ALA A 924 -41.85 5.65 -56.05
C ALA A 924 -43.06 5.69 -55.10
N TRP A 925 -43.62 4.55 -54.80
CA TRP A 925 -44.61 4.44 -53.76
C TRP A 925 -44.56 3.06 -53.10
N GLY A 926 -45.05 2.99 -51.86
CA GLY A 926 -45.11 1.75 -51.06
C GLY A 926 -46.24 1.80 -50.06
N LEU A 927 -46.89 0.68 -49.87
CA LEU A 927 -47.85 0.44 -48.80
C LEU A 927 -47.33 -0.71 -47.96
N ALA A 928 -46.93 -0.40 -46.72
CA ALA A 928 -46.40 -1.37 -45.79
C ALA A 928 -47.37 -1.57 -44.61
N ASP A 929 -47.33 -2.74 -44.02
CA ASP A 929 -47.97 -2.96 -42.72
C ASP A 929 -47.12 -2.26 -41.63
N THR A 930 -47.74 -1.90 -40.51
CA THR A 930 -47.06 -1.26 -39.38
C THR A 930 -45.88 -2.12 -38.93
N THR A 931 -44.74 -1.48 -38.83
CA THR A 931 -43.51 -2.12 -38.29
C THR A 931 -43.56 -2.13 -36.76
N LEU A 932 -42.72 -2.95 -36.14
CA LEU A 932 -42.57 -2.94 -34.68
C LEU A 932 -41.98 -1.60 -34.20
N GLU A 933 -41.22 -0.91 -35.03
CA GLU A 933 -40.70 0.44 -34.76
C GLU A 933 -41.83 1.48 -34.65
N ASP A 934 -42.80 1.43 -35.58
CA ASP A 934 -43.94 2.35 -35.51
C ASP A 934 -44.81 2.09 -34.28
N VAL A 935 -45.01 0.82 -33.89
CA VAL A 935 -45.68 0.43 -32.65
C VAL A 935 -44.94 0.97 -31.43
N PHE A 936 -43.61 0.82 -31.40
CA PHE A 936 -42.75 1.32 -30.32
C PHE A 936 -42.86 2.83 -30.19
N ILE A 937 -42.74 3.58 -31.28
CA ILE A 937 -42.83 5.05 -31.28
C ILE A 937 -44.20 5.50 -30.73
N LYS A 938 -45.27 4.84 -31.19
CA LYS A 938 -46.66 5.16 -30.80
C LYS A 938 -46.89 4.90 -29.31
N VAL A 939 -46.42 3.76 -28.82
CA VAL A 939 -46.53 3.40 -27.39
C VAL A 939 -45.67 4.33 -26.51
N ALA A 940 -44.46 4.65 -26.96
CA ALA A 940 -43.55 5.52 -26.22
C ALA A 940 -44.07 6.97 -26.13
N ARG A 941 -44.58 7.52 -27.24
CA ARG A 941 -45.22 8.87 -27.26
C ARG A 941 -46.47 8.92 -26.40
N GLY A 942 -47.34 7.89 -26.47
CA GLY A 942 -48.54 7.82 -25.66
C GLY A 942 -48.26 7.80 -24.16
N ALA A 943 -47.18 7.13 -23.74
CA ALA A 943 -46.74 7.09 -22.32
C ALA A 943 -46.18 8.43 -21.83
N GLN A 944 -45.41 9.15 -22.65
CA GLN A 944 -44.85 10.46 -22.30
C GLN A 944 -45.95 11.56 -22.24
N ALA A 945 -47.00 11.48 -23.03
CA ALA A 945 -48.11 12.43 -22.97
C ALA A 945 -48.92 12.31 -21.64
N PHE A 946 -48.91 11.14 -21.01
CA PHE A 946 -49.57 10.93 -19.71
C PHE A 946 -48.73 11.49 -18.55
N ASP A 947 -47.40 11.43 -18.62
CA ASP A 947 -46.51 11.98 -17.54
C ASP A 947 -46.50 13.54 -17.54
N THR A 948 -46.88 14.21 -18.63
CA THR A 948 -47.01 15.67 -18.67
C THR A 948 -48.39 16.15 -18.15
N LEU A 949 -49.31 15.25 -17.91
CA LEU A 949 -50.65 15.55 -17.40
C LEU A 949 -50.87 15.12 -15.92
N SER A 950 -49.90 14.42 -15.35
CA SER A 950 -49.86 14.01 -13.94
C SER A 950 -48.79 14.76 -13.17
#